data_ba9cbf228cbb8e8c8b1b2d103f343ca4
#
_entry.id   ba9cbf228cbb8e8c8b1b2d103f343ca4
#
_cell.length_a   1.000
_cell.length_b   1.000
_cell.length_c   1.000
_cell.angle_alpha   90.00
_cell.angle_beta   90.00
_cell.angle_gamma   90.00
#
_symmetry.space_group_name_H-M   'P 1'
#
loop_
_entity.id
_entity.type
_entity.pdbx_description
1 polymer ?
#
loop_
_entity_poly.entity_id
_entity_poly.type
_entity_poly.pdbx_seq_one_letter_code
_entity_poly.pdbx_strand_id
1 'polypeptide(L)'
;MRRLIAILLTFAFAAAACGSDTTDPGASGTTSLPDKNSIPTTTTSGPATTTTLPGTSTVGPTTTLPGTSTVGPTTTLPGTSTVGPTTTLPIVELGDLMFVSALVPFTACDDLLTYLWTEASARVGPYGLEGAGWYGGGGILRSGVMRMEVDDVVAMAMPDSVPMGGGAEDPTVAQASVGEADGGSSNLEAGVDFSGTNVQELGIDEPDLIKTDGNRVLIVEDQWLHHVDVSGGTAVLTDSIELTGHWGSEMLLDGDRLLVLAQTEGWVGEDGSVGSENAAVSRLVAPGHYKSLTTLVEVDLSDPADLQIDNTLTVEGRYVSARVVNGAARVVLTSGPEQLPFVYPQNSAGEERATEFNRQIIAESVVADWLPSYVHEAADGTFTDGLLVDCDRVSHPTEFAGFSTLSVVTVDLSAPMVAPDTTSVLADGETIYAGGGHLYVATTSYVDPVDDESSWEEMDRNYATSIHQFRVSDPTATVYVGSGSVPGHVLNQFSMSEHAGYLRVATTLGGPWGFREESESVVTVLAADTGEDLVQVGQVGEMGKGERIYAVRFVGDVGYVVTFRQTDPFYTIDLSDPANPVVRGELKITGYSGYLHPIDGDLVLGIGQEATETGRTMGTKVTLFDVSDLDNPTALDTWAPGGGGSSSAEWDHRAFLWWAPLDLAVLPFQDWNSGEAAAVALRIADGTITEVGRVDHLPASDEEEPLVEPPCPTIDPGELGLDEIQVGLELDRAVYMLCDEDTRPEMKGFWCQTLEQEAFFDIAEGLGVSPVVLQTITELVPEGQQLTTCLPEDYEYNWTPPIQRTLVIGEDLWSYSYGRLQANALDGLDRTDVVNL
;
A
#
# COMPACT_ATOMS: atom_id res chain seq x y z
N MET A 1 -7.92 19.56 14.13
CA MET A 1 -8.57 20.05 15.35
C MET A 1 -10.10 19.83 15.32
N ARG A 2 -10.79 20.11 14.20
CA ARG A 2 -12.26 19.86 14.06
C ARG A 2 -12.67 18.38 14.18
N ARG A 3 -11.90 17.43 13.61
CA ARG A 3 -12.17 15.97 13.75
C ARG A 3 -11.92 15.40 15.15
N LEU A 4 -10.99 15.96 15.91
CA LEU A 4 -10.76 15.54 17.30
C LEU A 4 -11.90 15.92 18.24
N ILE A 5 -12.58 17.02 17.97
CA ILE A 5 -13.70 17.51 18.82
C ILE A 5 -14.95 16.67 18.59
N ALA A 6 -15.24 16.26 17.34
CA ALA A 6 -16.36 15.37 17.03
C ALA A 6 -16.17 13.96 17.65
N ILE A 7 -14.97 13.40 17.58
CA ILE A 7 -14.64 12.10 18.18
C ILE A 7 -14.67 12.18 19.72
N LEU A 8 -14.21 13.27 20.31
CA LEU A 8 -14.31 13.48 21.77
C LEU A 8 -15.75 13.63 22.27
N LEU A 9 -16.64 14.25 21.49
CA LEU A 9 -18.07 14.31 21.82
C LEU A 9 -18.73 12.91 21.75
N THR A 10 -18.41 12.09 20.77
CA THR A 10 -18.95 10.73 20.65
C THR A 10 -18.46 9.82 21.79
N PHE A 11 -17.20 9.92 22.19
CA PHE A 11 -16.66 9.14 23.33
C PHE A 11 -17.15 9.63 24.71
N ALA A 12 -17.41 10.92 24.89
CA ALA A 12 -17.96 11.43 26.14
C ALA A 12 -19.41 10.92 26.39
N PHE A 13 -20.20 10.76 25.34
CA PHE A 13 -21.56 10.22 25.44
C PHE A 13 -21.59 8.69 25.68
N ALA A 14 -20.65 7.90 25.18
CA ALA A 14 -20.56 6.47 25.48
C ALA A 14 -20.16 6.18 26.93
N ALA A 15 -19.40 7.06 27.59
CA ALA A 15 -18.98 6.91 28.99
C ALA A 15 -20.07 7.29 30.01
N ALA A 16 -21.08 8.10 29.64
CA ALA A 16 -22.16 8.50 30.52
C ALA A 16 -23.30 7.47 30.63
N ALA A 17 -23.35 6.48 29.73
CA ALA A 17 -24.40 5.45 29.68
C ALA A 17 -24.17 4.24 30.62
N CYS A 18 -23.02 4.14 31.30
CA CYS A 18 -22.68 3.04 32.21
C CYS A 18 -22.36 3.57 33.62
N GLY A 19 -23.37 3.99 34.35
CA GLY A 19 -23.24 4.44 35.75
C GLY A 19 -24.50 4.25 36.58
N SER A 20 -24.41 3.31 37.46
CA SER A 20 -25.18 3.04 38.66
C SER A 20 -26.04 1.77 38.65
N ASP A 21 -25.55 0.77 39.37
CA ASP A 21 -26.26 0.24 40.49
C ASP A 21 -25.33 -0.49 41.47
N THR A 22 -25.25 0.07 42.64
CA THR A 22 -24.60 -0.50 43.82
C THR A 22 -25.57 -1.40 44.60
N THR A 23 -25.19 -2.65 44.86
CA THR A 23 -25.53 -3.32 46.15
C THR A 23 -24.55 -4.48 46.41
N ASP A 24 -23.74 -4.28 47.47
CA ASP A 24 -23.10 -5.36 48.19
C ASP A 24 -24.10 -6.00 49.16
N PRO A 25 -24.09 -7.28 49.55
CA PRO A 25 -23.24 -7.71 50.66
C PRO A 25 -22.68 -9.18 50.61
N GLY A 26 -21.41 -9.29 51.03
CA GLY A 26 -20.90 -10.27 51.99
C GLY A 26 -21.07 -11.76 51.79
N ALA A 27 -19.94 -12.49 51.68
CA ALA A 27 -19.56 -13.53 52.60
C ALA A 27 -18.31 -14.32 52.17
N SER A 28 -17.41 -14.40 53.10
CA SER A 28 -16.21 -15.21 53.22
C SER A 28 -16.24 -16.65 52.73
N GLY A 29 -15.13 -17.13 52.17
CA GLY A 29 -14.87 -18.54 51.92
C GLY A 29 -13.43 -18.81 51.51
N THR A 30 -12.56 -18.94 52.48
CA THR A 30 -11.20 -19.50 52.33
C THR A 30 -11.24 -20.95 51.87
N THR A 31 -10.48 -21.32 50.84
CA THR A 31 -9.91 -22.68 50.76
C THR A 31 -8.53 -22.66 50.05
N SER A 32 -7.64 -23.32 50.71
CA SER A 32 -6.21 -23.50 50.54
C SER A 32 -5.82 -24.32 49.33
N LEU A 33 -4.67 -23.92 48.73
CA LEU A 33 -3.81 -24.73 47.85
C LEU A 33 -3.29 -26.01 48.53
N PRO A 34 -2.98 -27.05 47.77
CA PRO A 34 -1.99 -28.02 48.20
C PRO A 34 -0.74 -27.95 47.31
N ASP A 35 0.41 -27.79 47.99
CA ASP A 35 1.74 -28.13 47.58
C ASP A 35 1.86 -29.57 47.06
N LYS A 36 2.61 -29.80 46.04
CA LYS A 36 3.36 -31.06 45.82
C LYS A 36 4.68 -30.84 45.10
N ASN A 37 5.72 -30.74 45.91
CA ASN A 37 7.10 -31.10 45.56
C ASN A 37 7.19 -32.63 45.43
N SER A 38 7.87 -33.12 44.43
CA SER A 38 8.79 -34.27 44.50
C SER A 38 9.45 -34.55 43.15
N ILE A 39 10.75 -34.31 43.12
CA ILE A 39 11.72 -34.81 42.13
C ILE A 39 12.06 -36.29 42.46
N PRO A 40 12.33 -37.13 41.48
CA PRO A 40 13.34 -38.15 41.63
C PRO A 40 14.49 -38.03 40.64
N THR A 41 15.68 -37.83 41.19
CA THR A 41 16.99 -38.06 40.60
C THR A 41 17.19 -39.54 40.25
N THR A 42 17.67 -39.83 39.06
CA THR A 42 18.40 -41.08 38.79
C THR A 42 19.65 -40.78 37.97
N THR A 43 20.79 -40.98 38.64
CA THR A 43 22.13 -41.06 38.12
C THR A 43 22.36 -42.37 37.37
N THR A 44 23.00 -42.32 36.19
CA THR A 44 23.81 -43.46 35.73
C THR A 44 25.01 -42.95 34.89
N SER A 45 26.18 -43.40 35.29
CA SER A 45 27.55 -43.12 34.91
C SER A 45 27.98 -43.72 33.57
N GLY A 46 28.83 -43.01 32.84
CA GLY A 46 29.87 -43.20 31.87
C GLY A 46 30.11 -44.51 31.12
N PRO A 47 31.09 -44.58 30.20
CA PRO A 47 32.39 -43.96 30.25
C PRO A 47 32.94 -43.33 28.95
N ALA A 48 33.98 -42.50 29.13
CA ALA A 48 34.78 -41.84 28.14
C ALA A 48 35.60 -42.80 27.26
N THR A 49 35.77 -42.39 25.98
CA THR A 49 36.91 -42.90 25.18
C THR A 49 37.54 -41.72 24.42
N THR A 50 38.77 -41.49 24.82
CA THR A 50 39.78 -40.58 24.20
C THR A 50 40.28 -41.21 22.92
N THR A 51 40.40 -40.47 21.83
CA THR A 51 41.42 -40.79 20.81
C THR A 51 42.02 -39.51 20.23
N THR A 52 43.30 -39.50 20.28
CA THR A 52 44.34 -38.56 20.01
C THR A 52 44.53 -38.22 18.53
N LEU A 53 44.89 -36.95 18.28
CA LEU A 53 45.55 -36.42 17.05
C LEU A 53 46.96 -37.04 16.85
N PRO A 54 47.47 -37.02 15.60
CA PRO A 54 48.65 -36.27 15.26
C PRO A 54 48.52 -35.57 13.90
N GLY A 55 49.05 -34.37 13.59
CA GLY A 55 50.36 -33.85 13.87
C GLY A 55 51.00 -33.35 12.55
N THR A 56 51.07 -32.03 12.35
CA THR A 56 52.09 -31.23 11.62
C THR A 56 52.83 -31.77 10.36
N SER A 57 52.84 -30.92 9.31
CA SER A 57 54.10 -30.43 8.73
C SER A 57 53.93 -29.32 7.66
N THR A 58 54.45 -28.19 7.97
CA THR A 58 55.19 -27.16 7.25
C THR A 58 55.81 -27.57 5.90
N VAL A 59 55.84 -26.69 4.90
CA VAL A 59 57.01 -26.06 4.21
C VAL A 59 56.55 -25.12 3.09
N GLY A 60 56.94 -23.85 3.14
CA GLY A 60 57.01 -22.97 1.98
C GLY A 60 58.33 -23.20 1.21
N PRO A 61 58.58 -22.56 0.10
CA PRO A 61 59.27 -21.28 0.06
C PRO A 61 58.96 -20.33 -1.11
N THR A 62 59.14 -19.07 -0.88
CA THR A 62 59.66 -17.92 -1.62
C THR A 62 60.44 -18.17 -2.91
N THR A 63 60.20 -17.34 -3.95
CA THR A 63 61.25 -16.73 -4.85
C THR A 63 60.64 -15.60 -5.67
N THR A 64 61.01 -14.36 -5.34
CA THR A 64 61.89 -13.38 -6.00
C THR A 64 61.61 -12.95 -7.43
N LEU A 65 61.40 -11.60 -7.53
CA LEU A 65 61.57 -10.75 -8.72
C LEU A 65 63.02 -10.75 -9.27
N PRO A 66 63.30 -10.34 -10.52
CA PRO A 66 63.67 -8.96 -10.87
C PRO A 66 63.19 -8.55 -12.28
N GLY A 67 63.13 -7.33 -12.78
CA GLY A 67 63.79 -6.07 -12.56
C GLY A 67 63.78 -5.27 -13.88
N THR A 68 63.52 -3.98 -13.75
CA THR A 68 64.03 -2.79 -14.48
C THR A 68 64.46 -2.81 -15.94
N SER A 69 63.96 -1.79 -16.74
CA SER A 69 64.76 -0.78 -17.49
C SER A 69 63.89 0.05 -18.41
N THR A 70 63.70 1.27 -18.19
CA THR A 70 64.36 2.59 -18.51
C THR A 70 64.38 2.99 -19.99
N VAL A 71 64.03 4.29 -20.20
CA VAL A 71 64.49 5.34 -21.10
C VAL A 71 63.63 5.71 -22.32
N GLY A 72 63.11 6.98 -22.27
CA GLY A 72 62.54 7.77 -23.37
C GLY A 72 63.62 8.26 -24.34
N PRO A 73 63.39 9.23 -25.24
CA PRO A 73 62.96 10.59 -24.97
C PRO A 73 62.06 11.29 -26.04
N THR A 74 61.38 12.36 -25.57
CA THR A 74 61.08 13.68 -26.16
C THR A 74 61.03 13.94 -27.65
N THR A 75 59.95 14.56 -28.15
CA THR A 75 60.00 15.79 -28.96
C THR A 75 58.68 16.59 -28.97
N THR A 76 58.83 17.87 -28.94
CA THR A 76 58.02 19.06 -28.74
C THR A 76 56.96 19.40 -29.77
N LEU A 77 55.77 19.86 -29.36
CA LEU A 77 54.90 21.03 -29.57
C LEU A 77 54.83 21.75 -30.97
N PRO A 78 53.80 22.59 -31.28
CA PRO A 78 52.66 23.11 -30.56
C PRO A 78 51.33 23.21 -31.34
N GLY A 79 50.20 23.47 -30.66
CA GLY A 79 48.93 23.90 -31.24
C GLY A 79 47.86 24.12 -30.18
N THR A 80 47.68 25.35 -29.74
CA THR A 80 46.70 25.85 -28.78
C THR A 80 45.27 25.72 -29.34
N SER A 81 44.38 25.07 -28.55
CA SER A 81 42.99 25.41 -28.47
C SER A 81 42.52 25.17 -27.03
N THR A 82 42.12 26.21 -26.43
CA THR A 82 41.58 26.25 -25.07
C THR A 82 40.18 25.62 -25.06
N VAL A 83 40.11 24.40 -24.52
CA VAL A 83 38.88 23.85 -23.95
C VAL A 83 39.04 23.95 -22.45
N GLY A 84 38.02 24.50 -21.77
CA GLY A 84 38.00 24.67 -20.31
C GLY A 84 38.20 23.32 -19.60
N PRO A 85 38.60 23.35 -18.31
CA PRO A 85 38.81 22.13 -17.57
C PRO A 85 37.45 21.42 -17.36
N THR A 86 37.25 20.29 -17.98
CA THR A 86 36.28 19.30 -17.52
C THR A 86 36.79 18.86 -16.15
N THR A 87 36.16 19.35 -15.11
CA THR A 87 36.34 18.83 -13.76
C THR A 87 35.69 17.46 -13.74
N THR A 88 36.45 16.41 -13.98
CA THR A 88 36.08 15.09 -13.51
C THR A 88 36.09 15.21 -11.99
N LEU A 89 34.89 15.36 -11.43
CA LEU A 89 34.67 15.14 -10.02
C LEU A 89 35.06 13.69 -9.69
N PRO A 90 35.64 13.41 -8.53
CA PRO A 90 35.98 12.05 -8.19
C PRO A 90 34.68 11.23 -8.27
N ILE A 91 34.68 10.19 -9.08
CA ILE A 91 33.80 9.04 -8.87
C ILE A 91 33.95 8.74 -7.39
N VAL A 92 32.88 8.84 -6.62
CA VAL A 92 32.84 8.27 -5.29
C VAL A 92 33.16 6.81 -5.54
N GLU A 93 34.40 6.40 -5.23
CA GLU A 93 34.70 5.00 -5.06
C GLU A 93 33.81 4.56 -3.89
N LEU A 94 32.58 4.14 -4.20
CA LEU A 94 31.79 3.26 -3.38
C LEU A 94 32.64 1.99 -3.30
N GLY A 95 33.55 2.00 -2.31
CA GLY A 95 34.51 0.92 -2.10
C GLY A 95 33.74 -0.36 -1.92
N ASP A 96 33.98 -1.34 -2.78
CA ASP A 96 33.67 -2.77 -2.70
C ASP A 96 32.38 -3.17 -1.90
N LEU A 97 31.33 -2.36 -1.96
CA LEU A 97 30.00 -2.71 -1.50
C LEU A 97 29.27 -3.52 -2.58
N MET A 98 29.91 -4.54 -3.06
CA MET A 98 29.27 -5.66 -3.75
C MET A 98 28.66 -6.55 -2.66
N PHE A 99 27.61 -6.06 -1.98
CA PHE A 99 26.75 -6.93 -1.21
C PHE A 99 25.90 -7.73 -2.20
N VAL A 100 26.44 -8.83 -2.69
CA VAL A 100 25.64 -9.84 -3.39
C VAL A 100 24.83 -10.51 -2.28
N SER A 101 23.61 -10.06 -2.08
CA SER A 101 22.66 -10.67 -1.15
C SER A 101 22.05 -11.93 -1.79
N ALA A 102 22.91 -12.89 -2.21
CA ALA A 102 22.44 -14.15 -2.76
C ALA A 102 21.54 -14.87 -1.75
N LEU A 103 20.48 -15.49 -2.24
CA LEU A 103 19.63 -16.32 -1.39
C LEU A 103 20.24 -17.70 -1.17
N VAL A 104 20.27 -18.14 0.08
CA VAL A 104 20.72 -19.46 0.50
C VAL A 104 19.48 -20.29 0.87
N PRO A 105 19.13 -21.35 0.12
CA PRO A 105 18.00 -22.21 0.47
C PRO A 105 18.32 -23.07 1.69
N PHE A 106 17.33 -23.28 2.53
CA PHE A 106 17.43 -24.29 3.58
C PHE A 106 17.30 -25.70 2.99
N THR A 107 17.96 -26.67 3.61
CA THR A 107 17.92 -28.07 3.15
C THR A 107 16.93 -28.92 3.94
N ALA A 108 16.52 -28.43 5.11
CA ALA A 108 15.56 -29.08 6.01
C ALA A 108 15.02 -28.10 7.04
N CYS A 109 13.92 -28.46 7.69
CA CYS A 109 13.32 -27.65 8.75
C CYS A 109 14.23 -27.46 9.97
N ASP A 110 15.10 -28.42 10.28
CA ASP A 110 16.07 -28.31 11.38
C ASP A 110 17.13 -27.22 11.11
N ASP A 111 17.55 -27.08 9.84
CA ASP A 111 18.50 -26.02 9.43
C ASP A 111 17.85 -24.63 9.55
N LEU A 112 16.61 -24.48 9.03
CA LEU A 112 15.83 -23.26 9.11
C LEU A 112 15.61 -22.85 10.58
N LEU A 113 15.16 -23.76 11.42
CA LEU A 113 14.90 -23.48 12.83
C LEU A 113 16.18 -23.12 13.60
N THR A 114 17.30 -23.78 13.28
CA THR A 114 18.61 -23.44 13.86
C THR A 114 19.06 -22.03 13.49
N TYR A 115 18.86 -21.63 12.24
CA TYR A 115 19.14 -20.26 11.77
C TYR A 115 18.28 -19.25 12.53
N LEU A 116 16.96 -19.44 12.58
CA LEU A 116 16.03 -18.55 13.27
C LEU A 116 16.33 -18.43 14.76
N TRP A 117 16.60 -19.52 15.45
CA TRP A 117 17.01 -19.51 16.87
C TRP A 117 18.31 -18.71 17.10
N THR A 118 19.29 -18.86 16.19
CA THR A 118 20.57 -18.18 16.28
C THR A 118 20.40 -16.67 16.13
N GLU A 119 19.74 -16.26 15.05
CA GLU A 119 19.56 -14.85 14.72
C GLU A 119 18.61 -14.13 15.72
N ALA A 120 17.52 -14.80 16.10
CA ALA A 120 16.57 -14.25 17.04
C ALA A 120 17.13 -14.16 18.48
N SER A 121 17.88 -15.16 18.94
CA SER A 121 18.50 -15.11 20.29
C SER A 121 19.54 -13.99 20.40
N ALA A 122 20.20 -13.65 19.29
CA ALA A 122 21.18 -12.56 19.25
C ALA A 122 20.51 -11.18 19.33
N ARG A 123 19.29 -11.04 18.79
CA ARG A 123 18.60 -9.74 18.61
C ARG A 123 17.42 -9.51 19.55
N VAL A 124 16.93 -10.54 20.24
CA VAL A 124 15.76 -10.40 21.13
C VAL A 124 16.08 -9.49 22.32
N GLY A 125 15.20 -8.50 22.49
CA GLY A 125 15.23 -7.54 23.58
C GLY A 125 14.18 -7.81 24.67
N PRO A 126 14.04 -6.87 25.60
CA PRO A 126 13.03 -6.95 26.66
C PRO A 126 11.59 -6.82 26.13
N TYR A 127 11.43 -6.34 24.90
CA TYR A 127 10.14 -6.13 24.22
C TYR A 127 9.95 -7.05 23.01
N GLY A 128 10.65 -8.17 22.95
CA GLY A 128 10.58 -9.14 21.86
C GLY A 128 11.64 -8.91 20.79
N LEU A 129 11.34 -9.29 19.55
CA LEU A 129 12.17 -9.09 18.38
C LEU A 129 11.88 -7.68 17.84
N GLU A 130 12.75 -6.73 18.15
CA GLU A 130 12.70 -5.38 17.60
C GLU A 130 13.62 -5.30 16.37
N GLY A 131 13.11 -4.79 15.26
CA GLY A 131 13.88 -4.60 14.04
C GLY A 131 13.10 -3.80 13.01
N ALA A 132 13.74 -3.36 11.94
CA ALA A 132 13.22 -2.41 10.96
C ALA A 132 11.96 -2.83 10.18
N GLY A 133 11.51 -4.07 10.30
CA GLY A 133 10.31 -4.58 9.62
C GLY A 133 8.97 -4.29 10.32
N TRP A 134 8.94 -3.65 11.48
CA TRP A 134 7.71 -3.52 12.28
C TRP A 134 7.01 -2.15 12.15
N TYR A 135 7.09 -1.52 10.99
CA TYR A 135 6.38 -0.26 10.68
C TYR A 135 4.96 -0.42 10.12
N GLY A 136 4.43 -1.62 10.10
CA GLY A 136 3.07 -1.92 9.65
C GLY A 136 2.07 -2.09 10.81
N GLY A 137 1.81 -1.02 11.59
CA GLY A 137 0.69 -1.03 12.55
C GLY A 137 1.07 -0.71 13.98
N GLY A 138 1.06 0.59 14.34
CA GLY A 138 0.80 1.05 15.72
C GLY A 138 1.86 0.78 16.79
N GLY A 139 3.09 0.48 16.45
CA GLY A 139 4.20 0.41 17.42
C GLY A 139 4.52 1.79 17.99
N ILE A 140 4.30 1.96 19.29
CA ILE A 140 4.65 3.18 20.03
C ILE A 140 6.17 3.29 20.02
N LEU A 141 6.70 4.17 19.17
CA LEU A 141 8.06 4.69 19.33
C LEU A 141 8.20 5.17 20.77
N ARG A 142 9.00 4.46 21.57
CA ARG A 142 9.40 4.96 22.87
C ARG A 142 10.28 6.16 22.61
N SER A 143 9.66 7.33 22.76
CA SER A 143 10.18 8.65 22.58
C SER A 143 11.52 8.85 23.30
N GLY A 144 12.60 8.76 22.55
CA GLY A 144 13.60 9.80 22.66
C GLY A 144 12.90 11.06 22.16
N VAL A 145 12.57 11.97 23.04
CA VAL A 145 11.91 13.23 22.72
C VAL A 145 12.81 14.00 21.76
N MET A 146 12.63 13.84 20.44
CA MET A 146 13.04 14.88 19.49
C MET A 146 12.10 16.05 19.74
N ARG A 147 12.60 17.03 20.43
CA ARG A 147 11.98 18.34 20.56
C ARG A 147 12.18 19.06 19.24
N MET A 148 11.30 18.81 18.26
CA MET A 148 11.19 19.66 17.07
C MET A 148 10.68 21.02 17.52
N GLU A 149 11.38 22.06 17.16
CA GLU A 149 10.91 23.43 17.33
C GLU A 149 9.69 23.66 16.43
N VAL A 150 8.75 24.47 16.93
CA VAL A 150 7.35 24.52 16.44
C VAL A 150 7.17 25.18 15.08
N ASP A 151 8.24 25.61 14.40
CA ASP A 151 8.16 26.34 13.13
C ASP A 151 8.16 25.47 11.86
N ASP A 152 8.42 24.15 11.96
CA ASP A 152 8.46 23.21 10.81
C ASP A 152 7.20 22.35 10.65
N VAL A 153 6.16 22.54 11.45
CA VAL A 153 4.99 21.63 11.51
C VAL A 153 3.89 21.93 10.48
N VAL A 154 4.10 22.88 9.57
CA VAL A 154 3.02 23.30 8.62
C VAL A 154 3.02 22.50 7.31
N ALA A 155 3.96 21.57 7.11
CA ALA A 155 4.13 20.87 5.82
C ALA A 155 3.83 19.36 5.84
N MET A 156 3.31 18.78 6.94
CA MET A 156 3.04 17.34 7.00
C MET A 156 1.60 17.05 7.41
N ALA A 157 0.66 17.26 6.49
CA ALA A 157 -0.59 16.54 6.50
C ALA A 157 -0.48 15.44 5.42
N MET A 158 0.20 14.37 5.74
CA MET A 158 0.02 13.12 5.02
C MET A 158 -1.29 12.49 5.52
N PRO A 159 -2.21 12.06 4.65
CA PRO A 159 -3.27 11.16 5.07
C PRO A 159 -2.64 9.82 5.45
N ASP A 160 -2.98 9.30 6.62
CA ASP A 160 -2.64 7.95 7.05
C ASP A 160 -3.16 6.91 6.06
N SER A 161 -2.33 5.90 5.80
CA SER A 161 -2.59 4.67 5.03
C SER A 161 -3.04 4.83 3.58
N VAL A 162 -2.07 4.87 2.68
CA VAL A 162 -2.29 4.64 1.25
C VAL A 162 -1.77 3.24 0.92
N PRO A 163 -2.55 2.36 0.27
CA PRO A 163 -1.99 1.16 -0.35
C PRO A 163 -1.03 1.58 -1.46
N MET A 164 0.21 1.16 -1.41
CA MET A 164 1.18 1.42 -2.47
C MET A 164 0.98 0.44 -3.61
N GLY A 165 0.66 0.91 -4.79
CA GLY A 165 0.61 0.13 -6.01
C GLY A 165 0.75 1.01 -7.22
N GLY A 166 1.55 0.71 -8.06
CA GLY A 166 2.40 0.97 -9.12
C GLY A 166 1.85 1.16 -10.50
N GLY A 167 2.55 1.33 -11.52
CA GLY A 167 2.52 1.00 -12.84
C GLY A 167 2.99 1.67 -14.01
N ALA A 168 3.27 1.44 -15.16
CA ALA A 168 2.93 1.81 -16.53
C ALA A 168 3.92 1.54 -17.68
N GLU A 169 3.68 1.82 -18.93
CA GLU A 169 4.10 1.09 -20.13
C GLU A 169 4.93 1.80 -21.20
N ASP A 170 5.40 1.00 -22.18
CA ASP A 170 6.27 1.30 -23.33
C ASP A 170 5.48 1.80 -24.55
N PRO A 171 5.84 2.90 -25.24
CA PRO A 171 5.23 3.28 -26.51
C PRO A 171 6.04 2.78 -27.71
N THR A 172 5.78 1.60 -28.16
CA THR A 172 5.89 1.30 -29.58
C THR A 172 4.49 0.98 -30.07
N VAL A 173 3.99 1.86 -30.95
CA VAL A 173 2.79 1.61 -31.73
C VAL A 173 3.01 0.30 -32.52
N ALA A 174 2.67 -0.79 -31.87
CA ALA A 174 2.27 -2.01 -32.51
C ALA A 174 0.97 -2.37 -31.80
N GLN A 175 -0.13 -2.36 -32.55
CA GLN A 175 -1.30 -3.12 -32.19
C GLN A 175 -0.82 -4.52 -31.78
N ALA A 176 -0.55 -4.68 -30.47
CA ALA A 176 -0.31 -5.99 -29.93
C ALA A 176 -1.69 -6.56 -29.65
N SER A 177 -2.11 -7.50 -30.50
CA SER A 177 -3.19 -8.42 -30.21
C SER A 177 -2.95 -8.93 -28.79
N VAL A 178 -3.88 -8.62 -27.88
CA VAL A 178 -4.04 -9.30 -26.61
C VAL A 178 -4.02 -10.78 -26.93
N GLY A 179 -3.16 -11.54 -26.24
CA GLY A 179 -3.10 -12.98 -26.42
C GLY A 179 -4.52 -13.53 -26.26
N GLU A 180 -4.99 -14.26 -27.25
CA GLU A 180 -6.29 -14.92 -27.24
C GLU A 180 -6.40 -15.74 -25.96
N ALA A 181 -7.11 -15.23 -24.95
CA ALA A 181 -7.78 -16.05 -23.97
C ALA A 181 -8.97 -16.68 -24.70
N ASP A 182 -8.76 -17.87 -25.21
CA ASP A 182 -9.77 -18.67 -25.93
C ASP A 182 -10.74 -19.23 -24.89
N GLY A 183 -11.84 -18.51 -24.63
CA GLY A 183 -12.84 -18.99 -23.67
C GLY A 183 -14.00 -18.05 -23.43
N GLY A 184 -14.70 -17.63 -24.46
CA GLY A 184 -15.96 -16.87 -24.34
C GLY A 184 -16.17 -16.01 -25.58
N SER A 185 -17.22 -16.24 -26.34
CA SER A 185 -17.38 -15.70 -27.69
C SER A 185 -17.75 -14.20 -27.70
N SER A 186 -16.94 -13.32 -27.20
CA SER A 186 -16.99 -11.90 -27.54
C SER A 186 -15.86 -11.60 -28.53
N ASN A 187 -16.21 -11.01 -29.69
CA ASN A 187 -15.21 -10.49 -30.63
C ASN A 187 -14.72 -9.08 -30.21
N LEU A 188 -14.82 -8.73 -28.93
CA LEU A 188 -14.41 -7.41 -28.40
C LEU A 188 -12.92 -7.42 -28.08
N GLU A 189 -12.23 -6.34 -28.44
CA GLU A 189 -10.78 -6.18 -28.26
C GLU A 189 -10.50 -5.06 -27.24
N ALA A 190 -9.72 -5.38 -26.20
CA ALA A 190 -9.27 -4.39 -25.20
C ALA A 190 -8.40 -3.31 -25.87
N GLY A 191 -8.60 -2.05 -25.46
CA GLY A 191 -7.94 -0.88 -26.10
C GLY A 191 -8.60 -0.39 -27.39
N VAL A 192 -9.59 -1.13 -27.92
CA VAL A 192 -10.36 -0.79 -29.15
C VAL A 192 -11.85 -0.68 -28.84
N ASP A 193 -12.44 -1.72 -28.25
CA ASP A 193 -13.87 -1.80 -27.93
C ASP A 193 -14.15 -1.49 -26.47
N PHE A 194 -13.19 -1.75 -25.57
CA PHE A 194 -13.28 -1.43 -24.15
C PHE A 194 -11.89 -1.15 -23.56
N SER A 195 -11.82 -0.45 -22.44
CA SER A 195 -10.58 -0.22 -21.70
C SER A 195 -10.33 -1.36 -20.71
N GLY A 196 -9.10 -1.87 -20.65
CA GLY A 196 -8.64 -2.74 -19.56
C GLY A 196 -8.19 -1.94 -18.33
N THR A 197 -7.73 -2.64 -17.31
CA THR A 197 -7.00 -2.05 -16.17
C THR A 197 -5.73 -1.34 -16.70
N ASN A 198 -5.45 -0.15 -16.20
CA ASN A 198 -4.18 0.52 -16.46
C ASN A 198 -3.06 -0.21 -15.70
N VAL A 199 -2.24 -0.97 -16.42
CA VAL A 199 -1.19 -1.85 -15.86
C VAL A 199 0.23 -1.32 -16.12
N GLN A 200 1.23 -1.80 -15.40
CA GLN A 200 2.62 -1.38 -15.57
C GLN A 200 3.25 -1.89 -16.86
N GLU A 201 3.08 -3.14 -17.16
CA GLU A 201 3.69 -3.82 -18.29
C GLU A 201 2.59 -4.49 -19.13
N LEU A 202 2.63 -4.29 -20.43
CA LEU A 202 1.70 -4.94 -21.36
C LEU A 202 1.76 -6.46 -21.23
N GLY A 203 0.59 -7.09 -21.09
CA GLY A 203 0.47 -8.54 -20.98
C GLY A 203 0.76 -9.09 -19.59
N ILE A 204 0.91 -8.22 -18.60
CA ILE A 204 0.99 -8.58 -17.17
C ILE A 204 -0.19 -7.91 -16.47
N ASP A 205 -1.25 -8.67 -16.16
CA ASP A 205 -2.41 -8.09 -15.48
C ASP A 205 -2.12 -7.82 -14.00
N GLU A 206 -2.73 -6.75 -13.51
CA GLU A 206 -2.69 -6.32 -12.12
C GLU A 206 -4.07 -6.40 -11.50
N PRO A 207 -4.19 -6.78 -10.22
CA PRO A 207 -5.51 -6.80 -9.57
C PRO A 207 -6.08 -5.38 -9.44
N ASP A 208 -7.40 -5.29 -9.53
CA ASP A 208 -8.13 -4.03 -9.32
C ASP A 208 -9.47 -4.31 -8.65
N LEU A 209 -10.10 -3.26 -8.12
CA LEU A 209 -11.43 -3.33 -7.51
C LEU A 209 -12.56 -3.42 -8.56
N ILE A 210 -12.25 -3.13 -9.83
CA ILE A 210 -13.18 -3.26 -10.96
C ILE A 210 -12.49 -3.99 -12.13
N LYS A 211 -13.20 -4.92 -12.76
CA LYS A 211 -12.73 -5.63 -13.96
C LYS A 211 -13.83 -5.70 -15.01
N THR A 212 -13.45 -5.73 -16.27
CA THR A 212 -14.38 -5.89 -17.40
C THR A 212 -13.76 -6.71 -18.52
N ASP A 213 -14.60 -7.41 -19.28
CA ASP A 213 -14.28 -8.04 -20.57
C ASP A 213 -15.06 -7.38 -21.74
N GLY A 214 -15.65 -6.20 -21.48
CA GLY A 214 -16.44 -5.45 -22.46
C GLY A 214 -17.92 -5.85 -22.52
N ASN A 215 -18.34 -6.97 -21.92
CA ASN A 215 -19.76 -7.40 -21.85
C ASN A 215 -20.32 -7.29 -20.44
N ARG A 216 -19.47 -7.35 -19.44
CA ARG A 216 -19.82 -7.27 -18.02
C ARG A 216 -18.83 -6.38 -17.28
N VAL A 217 -19.29 -5.83 -16.16
CA VAL A 217 -18.47 -5.13 -15.18
C VAL A 217 -18.58 -5.87 -13.85
N LEU A 218 -17.44 -6.25 -13.30
CA LEU A 218 -17.30 -6.88 -12.00
C LEU A 218 -16.77 -5.85 -11.02
N ILE A 219 -17.39 -5.76 -9.85
CA ILE A 219 -17.03 -4.75 -8.84
C ILE A 219 -16.96 -5.44 -7.48
N VAL A 220 -15.84 -5.25 -6.77
CA VAL A 220 -15.73 -5.61 -5.36
C VAL A 220 -15.88 -4.36 -4.51
N GLU A 221 -16.89 -4.37 -3.64
CA GLU A 221 -17.20 -3.26 -2.74
C GLU A 221 -17.46 -3.80 -1.33
N ASP A 222 -16.69 -3.36 -0.34
CA ASP A 222 -16.73 -3.89 1.02
C ASP A 222 -16.61 -5.42 1.08
N GLN A 223 -17.71 -6.10 1.37
CA GLN A 223 -17.84 -7.56 1.45
C GLN A 223 -18.67 -8.15 0.29
N TRP A 224 -18.89 -7.39 -0.77
CA TRP A 224 -19.73 -7.82 -1.87
C TRP A 224 -18.97 -7.87 -3.18
N LEU A 225 -19.26 -8.89 -3.99
CA LEU A 225 -18.91 -8.94 -5.40
C LEU A 225 -20.19 -8.76 -6.21
N HIS A 226 -20.20 -7.75 -7.07
CA HIS A 226 -21.32 -7.42 -7.95
C HIS A 226 -20.98 -7.79 -9.39
N HIS A 227 -21.95 -8.40 -10.09
CA HIS A 227 -21.88 -8.69 -11.52
C HIS A 227 -22.90 -7.85 -12.26
N VAL A 228 -22.46 -6.97 -13.16
CA VAL A 228 -23.29 -6.08 -13.96
C VAL A 228 -23.14 -6.47 -15.44
N ASP A 229 -24.21 -6.90 -16.09
CA ASP A 229 -24.26 -7.13 -17.54
C ASP A 229 -24.44 -5.79 -18.26
N VAL A 230 -23.50 -5.44 -19.15
CA VAL A 230 -23.50 -4.21 -19.96
C VAL A 230 -23.61 -4.50 -21.46
N SER A 231 -23.74 -5.78 -21.86
CA SER A 231 -23.77 -6.22 -23.26
C SER A 231 -25.02 -5.78 -24.01
N GLY A 232 -26.12 -5.48 -23.30
CA GLY A 232 -27.42 -5.19 -23.87
C GLY A 232 -27.72 -3.71 -24.16
N GLY A 233 -26.78 -2.80 -24.00
CA GLY A 233 -26.96 -1.33 -24.12
C GLY A 233 -27.76 -0.70 -22.97
N THR A 234 -28.11 -1.48 -21.96
CA THR A 234 -28.64 -1.06 -20.65
C THR A 234 -28.00 -1.94 -19.61
N ALA A 235 -27.42 -1.31 -18.60
CA ALA A 235 -26.74 -2.03 -17.53
C ALA A 235 -27.74 -2.72 -16.59
N VAL A 236 -27.46 -3.97 -16.23
CA VAL A 236 -28.31 -4.77 -15.33
C VAL A 236 -27.43 -5.42 -14.26
N LEU A 237 -27.67 -5.10 -13.01
CA LEU A 237 -27.12 -5.88 -11.89
C LEU A 237 -27.78 -7.26 -11.93
N THR A 238 -27.01 -8.29 -12.29
CA THR A 238 -27.53 -9.65 -12.50
C THR A 238 -27.44 -10.49 -11.23
N ASP A 239 -26.40 -10.30 -10.44
CA ASP A 239 -26.24 -10.96 -9.15
C ASP A 239 -25.25 -10.21 -8.25
N SER A 240 -25.32 -10.51 -6.95
CA SER A 240 -24.38 -10.00 -5.94
C SER A 240 -24.13 -11.10 -4.90
N ILE A 241 -22.87 -11.47 -4.71
CA ILE A 241 -22.50 -12.50 -3.73
C ILE A 241 -21.72 -11.89 -2.57
N GLU A 242 -22.09 -12.28 -1.34
CA GLU A 242 -21.40 -11.81 -0.11
C GLU A 242 -20.09 -12.58 0.10
N LEU A 243 -19.01 -11.84 0.23
CA LEU A 243 -17.68 -12.33 0.58
C LEU A 243 -17.48 -12.23 2.10
N THR A 244 -18.22 -13.01 2.87
CA THR A 244 -18.36 -12.88 4.33
C THR A 244 -17.01 -12.82 5.08
N GLY A 245 -16.79 -11.70 5.79
CA GLY A 245 -15.58 -11.50 6.62
C GLY A 245 -14.33 -11.08 5.86
N HIS A 246 -14.47 -10.59 4.62
CA HIS A 246 -13.36 -10.16 3.76
C HIS A 246 -13.50 -8.67 3.40
N TRP A 247 -12.40 -7.91 3.53
CA TRP A 247 -12.37 -6.45 3.35
C TRP A 247 -11.23 -6.03 2.42
N GLY A 248 -11.37 -4.87 1.79
CA GLY A 248 -10.30 -4.27 1.01
C GLY A 248 -9.88 -5.14 -0.17
N SER A 249 -10.85 -5.62 -0.93
CA SER A 249 -10.64 -6.63 -1.96
C SER A 249 -10.22 -6.03 -3.30
N GLU A 250 -9.35 -6.75 -3.99
CA GLU A 250 -9.01 -6.56 -5.40
C GLU A 250 -9.26 -7.89 -6.12
N MET A 251 -9.36 -7.89 -7.45
CA MET A 251 -9.65 -9.11 -8.19
C MET A 251 -8.84 -9.24 -9.48
N LEU A 252 -8.67 -10.50 -9.91
CA LEU A 252 -8.09 -10.91 -11.18
C LEU A 252 -9.10 -11.73 -11.95
N LEU A 253 -9.27 -11.43 -13.24
CA LEU A 253 -10.25 -12.07 -14.11
C LEU A 253 -9.54 -12.90 -15.18
N ASP A 254 -9.98 -14.17 -15.36
CA ASP A 254 -9.58 -15.03 -16.48
C ASP A 254 -10.80 -15.81 -17.01
N GLY A 255 -11.37 -15.34 -18.12
CA GLY A 255 -12.60 -15.91 -18.67
C GLY A 255 -13.77 -15.85 -17.68
N ASP A 256 -14.37 -17.01 -17.37
CA ASP A 256 -15.47 -17.13 -16.40
C ASP A 256 -14.97 -17.47 -14.98
N ARG A 257 -13.70 -17.28 -14.70
CA ARG A 257 -13.11 -17.49 -13.38
C ARG A 257 -12.58 -16.18 -12.81
N LEU A 258 -12.96 -15.89 -11.59
CA LEU A 258 -12.50 -14.71 -10.85
C LEU A 258 -11.74 -15.14 -9.60
N LEU A 259 -10.59 -14.53 -9.38
CA LEU A 259 -9.85 -14.64 -8.13
C LEU A 259 -9.95 -13.33 -7.36
N VAL A 260 -10.65 -13.32 -6.24
CA VAL A 260 -10.73 -12.17 -5.33
C VAL A 260 -9.64 -12.29 -4.27
N LEU A 261 -8.89 -11.21 -4.07
CA LEU A 261 -7.80 -11.07 -3.11
C LEU A 261 -8.26 -10.14 -1.99
N ALA A 262 -8.50 -10.67 -0.80
CA ALA A 262 -9.08 -9.91 0.30
C ALA A 262 -8.27 -10.03 1.59
N GLN A 263 -8.32 -9.00 2.42
CA GLN A 263 -7.79 -9.07 3.78
C GLN A 263 -8.87 -9.57 4.74
N THR A 264 -8.46 -10.36 5.74
CA THR A 264 -9.34 -10.90 6.77
C THR A 264 -8.73 -10.61 8.14
N GLU A 265 -9.52 -10.04 9.04
CA GLU A 265 -9.07 -9.84 10.42
C GLU A 265 -9.11 -11.16 11.19
N GLY A 266 -7.93 -11.63 11.55
CA GLY A 266 -7.76 -12.87 12.32
C GLY A 266 -7.73 -12.60 13.83
N TRP A 267 -8.87 -12.30 14.47
CA TRP A 267 -8.96 -12.17 15.93
C TRP A 267 -9.81 -13.27 16.56
N VAL A 268 -9.29 -13.91 17.60
CA VAL A 268 -10.00 -14.91 18.41
C VAL A 268 -9.92 -14.50 19.87
N GLY A 269 -11.07 -14.31 20.52
CA GLY A 269 -11.14 -13.94 21.94
C GLY A 269 -10.59 -15.03 22.87
N GLU A 270 -10.22 -14.64 24.10
CA GLU A 270 -9.76 -15.60 25.14
C GLU A 270 -10.80 -16.70 25.45
N ASP A 271 -12.08 -16.42 25.25
CA ASP A 271 -13.20 -17.37 25.41
C ASP A 271 -13.47 -18.23 24.17
N GLY A 272 -12.67 -18.07 23.11
CA GLY A 272 -12.80 -18.74 21.82
C GLY A 272 -13.87 -18.14 20.91
N SER A 273 -14.38 -16.94 21.22
CA SER A 273 -15.24 -16.19 20.32
C SER A 273 -14.44 -15.70 19.11
N VAL A 274 -14.97 -15.84 17.91
CA VAL A 274 -14.34 -15.41 16.64
C VAL A 274 -15.04 -14.13 16.20
N GLY A 275 -14.27 -13.11 15.85
CA GLY A 275 -14.80 -11.83 15.38
C GLY A 275 -15.33 -11.87 13.94
N SER A 276 -15.06 -12.95 13.22
CA SER A 276 -15.46 -13.19 11.81
C SER A 276 -16.21 -14.53 11.71
N GLU A 277 -17.19 -14.61 10.83
CA GLU A 277 -17.89 -15.87 10.51
C GLU A 277 -17.02 -16.83 9.68
N ASN A 278 -15.80 -16.41 9.27
CA ASN A 278 -14.87 -17.24 8.52
C ASN A 278 -14.33 -18.41 9.38
N ALA A 279 -14.67 -19.64 9.01
CA ALA A 279 -14.25 -20.86 9.72
C ALA A 279 -12.73 -21.08 9.71
N ALA A 280 -11.98 -20.53 8.74
CA ALA A 280 -10.53 -20.62 8.68
C ALA A 280 -9.83 -19.85 9.80
N VAL A 281 -10.40 -18.71 10.25
CA VAL A 281 -9.84 -17.88 11.34
C VAL A 281 -9.64 -18.70 12.60
N SER A 282 -10.63 -19.49 13.02
CA SER A 282 -10.53 -20.33 14.23
C SER A 282 -9.54 -21.49 14.10
N ARG A 283 -9.06 -21.80 12.88
CA ARG A 283 -8.04 -22.82 12.61
C ARG A 283 -6.64 -22.24 12.59
N LEU A 284 -6.48 -21.00 12.12
CA LEU A 284 -5.20 -20.32 11.96
C LEU A 284 -4.80 -19.54 13.22
N VAL A 285 -5.77 -19.03 13.98
CA VAL A 285 -5.53 -18.11 15.10
C VAL A 285 -5.88 -18.78 16.43
N ALA A 286 -4.93 -18.79 17.36
CA ALA A 286 -5.14 -19.32 18.71
C ALA A 286 -6.01 -18.36 19.57
N PRO A 287 -6.80 -18.86 20.55
CA PRO A 287 -7.56 -17.99 21.44
C PRO A 287 -6.68 -16.95 22.15
N GLY A 288 -7.16 -15.70 22.17
CA GLY A 288 -6.43 -14.55 22.74
C GLY A 288 -5.38 -13.93 21.83
N HIS A 289 -5.32 -14.32 20.54
CA HIS A 289 -4.33 -13.84 19.58
C HIS A 289 -4.99 -13.15 18.39
N TYR A 290 -4.18 -12.34 17.72
CA TYR A 290 -4.49 -11.69 16.45
C TYR A 290 -3.46 -12.11 15.40
N LYS A 291 -3.88 -12.28 14.15
CA LYS A 291 -3.02 -12.45 12.97
C LYS A 291 -3.58 -11.68 11.78
N SER A 292 -2.69 -11.12 10.99
CA SER A 292 -3.06 -10.65 9.64
C SER A 292 -3.29 -11.86 8.75
N LEU A 293 -4.44 -11.93 8.11
CA LEU A 293 -4.80 -13.01 7.18
C LEU A 293 -5.14 -12.42 5.82
N THR A 294 -4.76 -13.12 4.77
CA THR A 294 -5.18 -12.87 3.39
C THR A 294 -6.01 -14.03 2.91
N THR A 295 -7.14 -13.74 2.28
CA THR A 295 -8.01 -14.77 1.70
C THR A 295 -8.09 -14.59 0.19
N LEU A 296 -7.86 -15.68 -0.53
CA LEU A 296 -8.07 -15.82 -1.96
C LEU A 296 -9.39 -16.57 -2.16
N VAL A 297 -10.35 -15.91 -2.81
CA VAL A 297 -11.69 -16.50 -3.09
C VAL A 297 -11.82 -16.73 -4.59
N GLU A 298 -12.02 -17.97 -4.97
CA GLU A 298 -12.29 -18.36 -6.35
C GLU A 298 -13.79 -18.36 -6.60
N VAL A 299 -14.25 -17.56 -7.59
CA VAL A 299 -15.66 -17.42 -7.94
C VAL A 299 -15.88 -17.87 -9.38
N ASP A 300 -16.88 -18.75 -9.59
CA ASP A 300 -17.39 -19.16 -10.90
C ASP A 300 -18.42 -18.12 -11.39
N LEU A 301 -18.15 -17.54 -12.55
CA LEU A 301 -18.98 -16.54 -13.24
C LEU A 301 -19.78 -17.14 -14.42
N SER A 302 -19.79 -18.46 -14.62
CA SER A 302 -20.39 -19.14 -15.79
C SER A 302 -21.91 -18.97 -15.88
N ASP A 303 -22.59 -18.77 -14.73
CA ASP A 303 -23.98 -18.32 -14.67
C ASP A 303 -24.04 -16.93 -14.03
N PRO A 304 -24.21 -15.86 -14.83
CA PRO A 304 -24.20 -14.48 -14.31
C PRO A 304 -25.39 -14.13 -13.41
N ALA A 305 -26.37 -15.04 -13.25
CA ALA A 305 -27.52 -14.87 -12.36
C ALA A 305 -27.42 -15.75 -11.08
N ASP A 306 -26.35 -16.52 -10.92
CA ASP A 306 -26.13 -17.41 -9.78
C ASP A 306 -24.62 -17.63 -9.56
N LEU A 307 -23.92 -16.59 -9.10
CA LEU A 307 -22.48 -16.64 -8.81
C LEU A 307 -22.18 -17.66 -7.70
N GLN A 308 -21.10 -18.42 -7.83
CA GLN A 308 -20.73 -19.44 -6.86
C GLN A 308 -19.29 -19.29 -6.38
N ILE A 309 -19.07 -19.41 -5.06
CA ILE A 309 -17.72 -19.55 -4.51
C ILE A 309 -17.32 -21.02 -4.63
N ASP A 310 -16.31 -21.29 -5.45
CA ASP A 310 -15.79 -22.63 -5.67
C ASP A 310 -14.78 -23.05 -4.62
N ASN A 311 -13.81 -22.19 -4.33
CA ASN A 311 -12.74 -22.48 -3.38
C ASN A 311 -12.37 -21.22 -2.59
N THR A 312 -11.91 -21.42 -1.36
CA THR A 312 -11.36 -20.34 -0.52
C THR A 312 -10.03 -20.78 0.09
N LEU A 313 -8.99 -19.98 -0.08
CA LEU A 313 -7.67 -20.20 0.49
C LEU A 313 -7.33 -19.04 1.45
N THR A 314 -7.40 -19.30 2.75
CA THR A 314 -6.98 -18.33 3.78
C THR A 314 -5.56 -18.62 4.23
N VAL A 315 -4.71 -17.61 4.21
CA VAL A 315 -3.27 -17.69 4.44
C VAL A 315 -2.86 -16.70 5.53
N GLU A 316 -1.96 -17.11 6.40
CA GLU A 316 -1.31 -16.17 7.34
C GLU A 316 -0.40 -15.21 6.59
N GLY A 317 -0.62 -13.92 6.81
CA GLY A 317 0.17 -12.85 6.23
C GLY A 317 -0.68 -11.74 5.64
N ARG A 318 -0.04 -10.58 5.47
CA ARG A 318 -0.61 -9.40 4.84
C ARG A 318 -0.34 -9.46 3.33
N TYR A 319 -1.36 -9.20 2.56
CA TYR A 319 -1.25 -9.04 1.10
C TYR A 319 -0.36 -7.83 0.76
N VAL A 320 0.57 -8.03 -0.16
CA VAL A 320 1.45 -6.99 -0.70
C VAL A 320 0.98 -6.56 -2.08
N SER A 321 0.92 -7.49 -3.02
CA SER A 321 0.46 -7.25 -4.39
C SER A 321 0.37 -8.58 -5.16
N ALA A 322 -0.22 -8.57 -6.37
CA ALA A 322 -0.22 -9.73 -7.25
C ALA A 322 0.05 -9.34 -8.70
N ARG A 323 0.47 -10.32 -9.51
CA ARG A 323 0.66 -10.17 -10.97
C ARG A 323 0.21 -11.43 -11.67
N VAL A 324 -0.50 -11.27 -12.80
CA VAL A 324 -0.80 -12.40 -13.69
C VAL A 324 0.22 -12.44 -14.81
N VAL A 325 0.92 -13.54 -14.89
CA VAL A 325 1.90 -13.82 -15.95
C VAL A 325 1.59 -15.19 -16.52
N ASN A 326 1.35 -15.27 -17.83
CA ASN A 326 1.04 -16.52 -18.54
C ASN A 326 -0.12 -17.33 -17.92
N GLY A 327 -1.23 -16.66 -17.54
CA GLY A 327 -2.43 -17.29 -16.99
C GLY A 327 -2.31 -17.78 -15.54
N ALA A 328 -1.25 -17.39 -14.83
CA ALA A 328 -1.09 -17.71 -13.42
C ALA A 328 -0.84 -16.47 -12.56
N ALA A 329 -1.58 -16.34 -11.49
CA ALA A 329 -1.38 -15.29 -10.51
C ALA A 329 -0.18 -15.59 -9.60
N ARG A 330 0.67 -14.59 -9.38
CA ARG A 330 1.73 -14.59 -8.39
C ARG A 330 1.33 -13.65 -7.27
N VAL A 331 0.80 -14.21 -6.20
CA VAL A 331 0.32 -13.44 -5.04
C VAL A 331 1.44 -13.34 -4.02
N VAL A 332 1.86 -12.12 -3.71
CA VAL A 332 2.94 -11.86 -2.77
C VAL A 332 2.38 -11.44 -1.42
N LEU A 333 2.81 -12.14 -0.38
CA LEU A 333 2.38 -11.97 1.00
C LEU A 333 3.60 -11.76 1.90
N THR A 334 3.42 -11.02 2.99
CA THR A 334 4.42 -10.90 4.06
C THR A 334 3.80 -11.35 5.39
N SER A 335 4.52 -12.21 6.13
CA SER A 335 4.10 -12.68 7.45
C SER A 335 5.26 -12.60 8.43
N GLY A 336 4.98 -12.44 9.72
CA GLY A 336 5.97 -12.36 10.78
C GLY A 336 5.72 -13.40 11.88
N PRO A 337 6.65 -13.56 12.84
CA PRO A 337 6.48 -14.47 13.98
C PRO A 337 5.60 -13.86 15.07
N GLU A 338 4.39 -13.40 14.70
CA GLU A 338 3.46 -12.67 15.59
C GLU A 338 2.94 -13.50 16.75
N GLN A 339 3.07 -14.84 16.68
CA GLN A 339 2.56 -15.76 17.69
C GLN A 339 3.53 -16.06 18.82
N LEU A 340 4.78 -15.65 18.72
CA LEU A 340 5.74 -15.86 19.80
C LEU A 340 5.29 -15.12 21.07
N PRO A 341 5.00 -15.82 22.20
CA PRO A 341 4.37 -15.23 23.37
C PRO A 341 5.39 -14.46 24.23
N PHE A 342 6.00 -13.43 23.63
CA PHE A 342 7.00 -12.62 24.32
C PHE A 342 6.45 -11.93 25.57
N VAL A 343 7.29 -11.85 26.60
CA VAL A 343 6.99 -11.17 27.87
C VAL A 343 7.53 -9.76 27.85
N TYR A 344 6.71 -8.83 28.30
CA TYR A 344 7.03 -7.40 28.34
C TYR A 344 7.29 -6.93 29.78
N PRO A 345 8.37 -6.17 30.05
CA PRO A 345 8.66 -5.68 31.38
C PRO A 345 7.71 -4.54 31.77
N GLN A 346 7.27 -4.49 33.02
CA GLN A 346 6.46 -3.37 33.53
C GLN A 346 7.29 -2.12 33.88
N ASN A 347 8.63 -2.26 33.99
CA ASN A 347 9.56 -1.18 34.25
C ASN A 347 10.99 -1.62 33.87
N SER A 348 11.93 -0.66 33.84
CA SER A 348 13.33 -0.92 33.45
C SER A 348 14.07 -1.94 34.34
N ALA A 349 13.68 -2.10 35.60
CA ALA A 349 14.26 -3.13 36.47
C ALA A 349 13.85 -4.57 36.07
N GLY A 350 12.87 -4.72 35.23
CA GLY A 350 12.40 -5.99 34.69
C GLY A 350 12.99 -6.38 33.33
N GLU A 351 13.67 -5.46 32.63
CA GLU A 351 14.09 -5.63 31.22
C GLU A 351 15.05 -6.81 31.03
N GLU A 352 16.11 -6.93 31.84
CA GLU A 352 17.04 -8.05 31.75
C GLU A 352 16.36 -9.42 31.94
N ARG A 353 15.37 -9.48 32.83
CA ARG A 353 14.61 -10.70 33.07
C ARG A 353 13.65 -11.02 31.91
N ALA A 354 13.00 -10.01 31.37
CA ALA A 354 12.15 -10.20 30.19
C ALA A 354 12.96 -10.69 28.99
N THR A 355 14.13 -10.10 28.74
CA THR A 355 15.05 -10.56 27.68
C THR A 355 15.44 -12.04 27.84
N GLU A 356 15.74 -12.49 29.06
CA GLU A 356 16.11 -13.90 29.31
C GLU A 356 14.91 -14.84 29.10
N PHE A 357 13.69 -14.44 29.50
CA PHE A 357 12.48 -15.21 29.20
C PHE A 357 12.20 -15.27 27.70
N ASN A 358 12.37 -14.15 27.00
CA ASN A 358 12.14 -14.08 25.55
C ASN A 358 13.16 -14.97 24.79
N ARG A 359 14.42 -15.05 25.24
CA ARG A 359 15.38 -16.02 24.70
C ARG A 359 14.94 -17.47 24.92
N GLN A 360 14.34 -17.78 26.08
CA GLN A 360 13.81 -19.11 26.34
C GLN A 360 12.63 -19.43 25.42
N ILE A 361 11.72 -18.47 25.18
CA ILE A 361 10.60 -18.64 24.23
C ILE A 361 11.13 -18.98 22.84
N ILE A 362 12.16 -18.24 22.36
CA ILE A 362 12.80 -18.54 21.08
C ILE A 362 13.37 -19.97 21.06
N ALA A 363 14.09 -20.37 22.09
CA ALA A 363 14.72 -21.70 22.16
C ALA A 363 13.71 -22.86 22.23
N GLU A 364 12.48 -22.61 22.65
CA GLU A 364 11.38 -23.58 22.74
C GLU A 364 10.43 -23.53 21.53
N SER A 365 10.59 -22.54 20.62
CA SER A 365 9.76 -22.34 19.43
C SER A 365 9.94 -23.47 18.41
N VAL A 366 8.92 -23.67 17.59
CA VAL A 366 8.91 -24.68 16.51
C VAL A 366 8.71 -23.99 15.16
N VAL A 367 8.91 -24.69 14.05
CA VAL A 367 8.82 -24.14 12.69
C VAL A 367 7.49 -23.41 12.44
N ALA A 368 6.38 -23.94 12.97
CA ALA A 368 5.05 -23.35 12.81
C ALA A 368 4.86 -22.00 13.53
N ASP A 369 5.79 -21.61 14.44
CA ASP A 369 5.78 -20.28 15.07
C ASP A 369 6.45 -19.22 14.19
N TRP A 370 7.10 -19.61 13.08
CA TRP A 370 7.91 -18.76 12.20
C TRP A 370 7.40 -18.71 10.77
N LEU A 371 6.93 -19.85 10.24
CA LEU A 371 6.43 -19.94 8.88
C LEU A 371 4.90 -19.80 8.83
N PRO A 372 4.34 -19.12 7.80
CA PRO A 372 2.90 -18.97 7.65
C PRO A 372 2.22 -20.32 7.41
N SER A 373 1.00 -20.43 7.88
CA SER A 373 0.10 -21.55 7.66
C SER A 373 -1.05 -21.14 6.72
N TYR A 374 -1.76 -22.13 6.18
CA TYR A 374 -2.94 -21.91 5.35
C TYR A 374 -4.09 -22.83 5.75
N VAL A 375 -5.29 -22.43 5.37
CA VAL A 375 -6.50 -23.26 5.35
C VAL A 375 -7.14 -23.12 3.98
N HIS A 376 -7.36 -24.23 3.29
CA HIS A 376 -8.09 -24.28 2.04
C HIS A 376 -9.45 -24.96 2.28
N GLU A 377 -10.52 -24.32 1.87
CA GLU A 377 -11.89 -24.81 1.87
C GLU A 377 -12.34 -25.03 0.43
N ALA A 378 -12.65 -26.26 0.08
CA ALA A 378 -13.17 -26.64 -1.23
C ALA A 378 -14.69 -26.46 -1.31
N ALA A 379 -15.25 -26.38 -2.53
CA ALA A 379 -16.68 -26.23 -2.80
C ALA A 379 -17.60 -27.24 -2.07
N ASP A 380 -17.08 -28.42 -1.72
CA ASP A 380 -17.84 -29.44 -0.97
C ASP A 380 -17.78 -29.25 0.57
N GLY A 381 -17.15 -28.17 1.05
CA GLY A 381 -16.92 -27.88 2.48
C GLY A 381 -15.80 -28.70 3.11
N THR A 382 -14.95 -29.32 2.30
CA THR A 382 -13.77 -30.07 2.80
C THR A 382 -12.64 -29.10 3.10
N PHE A 383 -12.05 -29.20 4.30
CA PHE A 383 -10.91 -28.40 4.71
C PHE A 383 -9.60 -29.18 4.62
N THR A 384 -8.58 -28.53 4.09
CA THR A 384 -7.18 -28.93 4.19
C THR A 384 -6.34 -27.80 4.78
N ASP A 385 -5.39 -28.11 5.66
CA ASP A 385 -4.57 -27.12 6.34
C ASP A 385 -3.11 -27.59 6.50
N GLY A 386 -2.19 -26.68 6.66
CA GLY A 386 -0.77 -26.96 6.82
C GLY A 386 0.11 -25.72 6.80
N LEU A 387 1.42 -25.91 6.76
CA LEU A 387 2.35 -24.82 6.46
C LEU A 387 2.18 -24.38 5.00
N LEU A 388 2.24 -23.07 4.75
CA LEU A 388 2.11 -22.48 3.42
C LEU A 388 3.25 -22.86 2.50
N VAL A 389 4.44 -23.06 3.04
CA VAL A 389 5.67 -23.36 2.31
C VAL A 389 6.45 -24.48 2.98
N ASP A 390 7.01 -25.38 2.17
CA ASP A 390 7.94 -26.40 2.64
C ASP A 390 9.30 -25.78 3.00
N CYS A 391 9.97 -26.26 4.04
CA CYS A 391 11.21 -25.66 4.55
C CYS A 391 12.35 -25.60 3.51
N ASP A 392 12.40 -26.53 2.58
CA ASP A 392 13.39 -26.57 1.49
C ASP A 392 13.05 -25.62 0.33
N ARG A 393 11.89 -24.94 0.39
CA ARG A 393 11.47 -23.87 -0.50
C ARG A 393 11.58 -22.47 0.16
N VAL A 394 12.11 -22.41 1.37
CA VAL A 394 12.45 -21.17 2.06
C VAL A 394 13.93 -20.86 1.87
N SER A 395 14.25 -19.62 1.57
CA SER A 395 15.64 -19.15 1.46
C SER A 395 15.83 -17.92 2.36
N HIS A 396 17.09 -17.64 2.70
CA HIS A 396 17.45 -16.41 3.41
C HIS A 396 18.59 -15.70 2.67
N PRO A 397 18.69 -14.36 2.70
CA PRO A 397 19.87 -13.64 2.22
C PRO A 397 21.11 -14.05 2.99
N THR A 398 22.29 -13.93 2.35
CA THR A 398 23.59 -14.21 3.01
C THR A 398 23.85 -13.32 4.21
N GLU A 399 23.29 -12.11 4.20
CA GLU A 399 23.24 -11.20 5.35
C GLU A 399 21.86 -11.25 5.96
N PHE A 400 21.75 -11.07 7.27
CA PHE A 400 20.47 -11.07 7.95
C PHE A 400 19.59 -9.91 7.45
N ALA A 401 18.36 -10.20 7.00
CA ALA A 401 17.45 -9.24 6.37
C ALA A 401 16.08 -9.15 7.07
N GLY A 402 15.95 -9.64 8.30
CA GLY A 402 14.70 -9.60 9.06
C GLY A 402 14.15 -10.97 9.41
N PHE A 403 13.03 -10.97 10.14
CA PHE A 403 12.30 -12.19 10.55
C PHE A 403 10.99 -12.38 9.80
N SER A 404 10.62 -11.45 8.92
CA SER A 404 9.44 -11.60 8.09
C SER A 404 9.68 -12.67 7.02
N THR A 405 8.64 -13.41 6.71
CA THR A 405 8.61 -14.36 5.60
C THR A 405 7.83 -13.73 4.45
N LEU A 406 8.52 -13.36 3.38
CA LEU A 406 7.91 -12.94 2.14
C LEU A 406 7.66 -14.16 1.29
N SER A 407 6.39 -14.43 0.96
CA SER A 407 5.93 -15.61 0.25
C SER A 407 5.34 -15.25 -1.10
N VAL A 408 5.75 -15.95 -2.16
CA VAL A 408 5.17 -15.88 -3.50
C VAL A 408 4.31 -17.13 -3.71
N VAL A 409 3.00 -16.95 -3.66
CA VAL A 409 2.00 -17.99 -3.88
C VAL A 409 1.64 -18.02 -5.36
N THR A 410 1.75 -19.19 -5.99
CA THR A 410 1.39 -19.42 -7.39
C THR A 410 -0.01 -20.02 -7.49
N VAL A 411 -0.92 -19.34 -8.21
CA VAL A 411 -2.28 -19.81 -8.47
C VAL A 411 -2.51 -19.89 -9.97
N ASP A 412 -2.75 -21.09 -10.49
CA ASP A 412 -3.10 -21.32 -11.90
C ASP A 412 -4.56 -20.92 -12.12
N LEU A 413 -4.82 -19.80 -12.82
CA LEU A 413 -6.17 -19.30 -13.08
C LEU A 413 -6.95 -20.16 -14.09
N SER A 414 -6.27 -21.02 -14.84
CA SER A 414 -6.90 -21.93 -15.81
C SER A 414 -7.46 -23.21 -15.20
N ALA A 415 -7.17 -23.48 -13.91
CA ALA A 415 -7.59 -24.69 -13.19
C ALA A 415 -8.17 -24.33 -11.81
N PRO A 416 -9.05 -25.19 -11.22
CA PRO A 416 -9.54 -24.98 -9.87
C PRO A 416 -8.38 -24.84 -8.86
N MET A 417 -8.51 -23.88 -7.95
CA MET A 417 -7.51 -23.62 -6.92
C MET A 417 -7.31 -24.86 -6.02
N VAL A 418 -6.06 -25.21 -5.83
CA VAL A 418 -5.63 -26.34 -4.95
C VAL A 418 -4.64 -25.82 -3.91
N ALA A 419 -4.11 -26.73 -3.08
CA ALA A 419 -3.03 -26.36 -2.15
C ALA A 419 -1.90 -25.63 -2.90
N PRO A 420 -1.46 -24.44 -2.42
CA PRO A 420 -0.64 -23.53 -3.18
C PRO A 420 0.79 -24.02 -3.39
N ASP A 421 1.35 -23.79 -4.59
CA ASP A 421 2.80 -23.82 -4.80
C ASP A 421 3.38 -22.51 -4.29
N THR A 422 4.27 -22.55 -3.30
CA THR A 422 4.81 -21.35 -2.65
C THR A 422 6.33 -21.42 -2.58
N THR A 423 6.96 -20.28 -2.80
CA THR A 423 8.40 -20.05 -2.58
C THR A 423 8.54 -18.85 -1.66
N SER A 424 9.41 -18.93 -0.64
CA SER A 424 9.54 -17.88 0.36
C SER A 424 10.97 -17.42 0.60
N VAL A 425 11.10 -16.16 1.02
CA VAL A 425 12.36 -15.53 1.42
C VAL A 425 12.19 -14.96 2.83
N LEU A 426 13.16 -15.21 3.72
CA LEU A 426 13.24 -14.56 5.03
C LEU A 426 13.86 -13.17 4.86
N ALA A 427 13.01 -12.17 4.61
CA ALA A 427 13.39 -10.77 4.48
C ALA A 427 12.15 -9.87 4.58
N ASP A 428 12.36 -8.62 4.97
CA ASP A 428 11.33 -7.58 4.90
C ASP A 428 11.32 -6.97 3.48
N GLY A 429 10.16 -6.89 2.85
CA GLY A 429 10.03 -6.31 1.52
C GLY A 429 8.58 -6.01 1.17
N GLU A 430 8.36 -4.91 0.42
CA GLU A 430 7.01 -4.45 0.08
C GLU A 430 6.85 -4.05 -1.40
N THR A 431 7.93 -3.98 -2.17
CA THR A 431 7.85 -3.56 -3.57
C THR A 431 8.11 -4.73 -4.51
N ILE A 432 7.17 -4.97 -5.40
CA ILE A 432 7.29 -5.99 -6.45
C ILE A 432 7.16 -5.37 -7.84
N TYR A 433 7.88 -5.93 -8.79
CA TYR A 433 7.79 -5.60 -10.19
C TYR A 433 7.79 -6.90 -11.01
N ALA A 434 7.00 -6.97 -12.07
CA ALA A 434 7.05 -8.09 -13.01
C ALA A 434 7.29 -7.57 -14.43
N GLY A 435 8.22 -8.23 -15.17
CA GLY A 435 8.58 -7.91 -16.53
C GLY A 435 9.46 -8.99 -17.13
N GLY A 436 9.54 -9.11 -18.45
CA GLY A 436 10.44 -10.02 -19.14
C GLY A 436 10.31 -11.53 -18.80
N GLY A 437 9.21 -11.94 -18.16
CA GLY A 437 9.01 -13.30 -17.65
C GLY A 437 9.60 -13.55 -16.27
N HIS A 438 9.96 -12.49 -15.56
CA HIS A 438 10.46 -12.49 -14.20
C HIS A 438 9.56 -11.69 -13.26
N LEU A 439 9.60 -12.08 -11.98
CA LEU A 439 9.11 -11.31 -10.84
C LEU A 439 10.31 -10.85 -10.02
N TYR A 440 10.38 -9.57 -9.74
CA TYR A 440 11.39 -8.96 -8.90
C TYR A 440 10.77 -8.54 -7.58
N VAL A 441 11.43 -8.92 -6.50
CA VAL A 441 11.03 -8.54 -5.14
C VAL A 441 12.14 -7.70 -4.56
N ALA A 442 11.83 -6.45 -4.26
CA ALA A 442 12.75 -5.54 -3.57
C ALA A 442 12.55 -5.67 -2.06
N THR A 443 13.63 -5.97 -1.35
CA THR A 443 13.68 -6.09 0.10
C THR A 443 14.57 -5.03 0.70
N THR A 444 14.28 -4.62 1.92
CA THR A 444 15.05 -3.60 2.63
C THR A 444 16.22 -4.22 3.38
N SER A 445 17.30 -3.45 3.55
CA SER A 445 18.37 -3.85 4.44
C SER A 445 17.88 -3.84 5.89
N TYR A 446 18.19 -4.90 6.64
CA TYR A 446 17.90 -4.94 8.07
C TYR A 446 18.71 -3.88 8.81
N VAL A 447 18.03 -3.19 9.69
CA VAL A 447 18.60 -2.11 10.50
C VAL A 447 18.58 -2.57 11.96
N ASP A 448 19.76 -2.86 12.51
CA ASP A 448 19.87 -3.13 13.94
C ASP A 448 19.50 -1.86 14.74
N PRO A 449 18.63 -1.96 15.75
CA PRO A 449 18.34 -0.83 16.64
C PRO A 449 19.60 -0.34 17.32
N VAL A 450 19.96 0.91 17.11
CA VAL A 450 21.20 1.50 17.65
C VAL A 450 20.88 2.60 18.65
N ASP A 451 21.65 2.63 19.76
CA ASP A 451 21.46 3.58 20.86
C ASP A 451 22.18 4.93 20.64
N ASP A 452 22.88 5.14 19.50
CA ASP A 452 23.75 6.32 19.26
C ASP A 452 23.40 7.04 17.94
N GLU A 453 23.17 8.36 18.01
CA GLU A 453 22.85 9.24 16.86
C GLU A 453 23.87 9.15 15.71
N SER A 454 25.16 8.94 16.01
CA SER A 454 26.21 8.83 14.99
C SER A 454 26.09 7.57 14.12
N SER A 455 25.53 6.49 14.66
CA SER A 455 25.30 5.23 13.96
C SER A 455 24.09 5.29 13.03
N TRP A 456 23.07 6.12 13.36
CA TRP A 456 21.94 6.38 12.47
C TRP A 456 22.36 7.06 11.16
N GLU A 457 23.26 8.06 11.24
CA GLU A 457 23.79 8.73 10.05
C GLU A 457 24.62 7.80 9.14
N GLU A 458 25.39 6.89 9.75
CA GLU A 458 26.19 5.91 8.99
C GLU A 458 25.30 4.87 8.33
N MET A 459 24.34 4.35 9.06
CA MET A 459 23.37 3.38 8.60
C MET A 459 22.53 3.91 7.44
N ASP A 460 21.99 5.13 7.57
CA ASP A 460 21.19 5.75 6.55
C ASP A 460 22.03 6.07 5.28
N ARG A 461 23.31 6.45 5.42
CA ARG A 461 24.22 6.62 4.27
C ARG A 461 24.50 5.31 3.52
N ASN A 462 24.49 4.19 4.23
CA ASN A 462 24.79 2.86 3.69
C ASN A 462 23.53 2.05 3.35
N TYR A 463 22.35 2.69 3.43
CA TYR A 463 21.09 2.02 3.11
C TYR A 463 21.09 1.50 1.67
N ALA A 464 20.68 0.26 1.48
CA ALA A 464 20.60 -0.40 0.19
C ALA A 464 19.30 -1.20 0.06
N THR A 465 18.83 -1.34 -1.16
CA THR A 465 17.73 -2.21 -1.52
C THR A 465 18.30 -3.48 -2.17
N SER A 466 17.97 -4.65 -1.61
CA SER A 466 18.26 -5.93 -2.24
C SER A 466 17.12 -6.34 -3.17
N ILE A 467 17.45 -6.90 -4.33
CA ILE A 467 16.47 -7.29 -5.34
C ILE A 467 16.64 -8.78 -5.63
N HIS A 468 15.57 -9.54 -5.50
CA HIS A 468 15.53 -10.98 -5.74
C HIS A 468 14.73 -11.26 -7.01
N GLN A 469 15.34 -11.94 -7.99
CA GLN A 469 14.75 -12.30 -9.28
C GLN A 469 14.19 -13.71 -9.24
N PHE A 470 12.93 -13.84 -9.62
CA PHE A 470 12.23 -15.13 -9.76
C PHE A 470 11.75 -15.30 -11.19
N ARG A 471 11.98 -16.46 -11.79
CA ARG A 471 11.39 -16.80 -13.08
C ARG A 471 9.96 -17.25 -12.87
N VAL A 472 9.02 -16.64 -13.61
CA VAL A 472 7.57 -16.88 -13.54
C VAL A 472 6.97 -17.27 -14.89
N SER A 473 7.82 -17.63 -15.86
CA SER A 473 7.38 -18.05 -17.19
C SER A 473 6.67 -19.41 -17.20
N ASP A 474 6.87 -20.26 -16.18
CA ASP A 474 6.10 -21.49 -15.96
C ASP A 474 4.83 -21.17 -15.15
N PRO A 475 3.61 -21.43 -15.66
CA PRO A 475 2.38 -21.11 -14.93
C PRO A 475 2.21 -21.90 -13.63
N THR A 476 2.92 -23.00 -13.44
CA THR A 476 2.78 -23.88 -12.28
C THR A 476 3.86 -23.69 -11.22
N ALA A 477 4.89 -22.87 -11.47
CA ALA A 477 6.02 -22.74 -10.55
C ALA A 477 6.66 -21.34 -10.59
N THR A 478 7.09 -20.89 -9.41
CA THR A 478 7.97 -19.73 -9.21
C THR A 478 9.35 -20.22 -8.80
N VAL A 479 10.38 -19.84 -9.57
CA VAL A 479 11.76 -20.36 -9.38
C VAL A 479 12.73 -19.20 -9.19
N TYR A 480 13.43 -19.18 -8.05
CA TYR A 480 14.52 -18.23 -7.81
C TYR A 480 15.62 -18.34 -8.87
N VAL A 481 16.12 -17.19 -9.35
CA VAL A 481 17.17 -17.10 -10.37
C VAL A 481 18.47 -16.56 -9.77
N GLY A 482 18.40 -15.39 -9.13
CA GLY A 482 19.55 -14.69 -8.58
C GLY A 482 19.15 -13.44 -7.83
N SER A 483 20.11 -12.76 -7.21
CA SER A 483 19.90 -11.52 -6.48
C SER A 483 20.94 -10.47 -6.84
N GLY A 484 20.62 -9.21 -6.54
CA GLY A 484 21.52 -8.07 -6.61
C GLY A 484 21.15 -7.02 -5.57
N SER A 485 21.95 -5.96 -5.51
CA SER A 485 21.71 -4.85 -4.58
C SER A 485 21.96 -3.53 -5.28
N VAL A 486 21.17 -2.52 -4.91
CA VAL A 486 21.32 -1.14 -5.37
C VAL A 486 21.38 -0.19 -4.18
N PRO A 487 22.14 0.91 -4.23
CA PRO A 487 22.22 1.86 -3.13
C PRO A 487 20.91 2.65 -2.99
N GLY A 488 20.51 2.98 -1.75
CA GLY A 488 19.31 3.75 -1.45
C GLY A 488 18.03 2.92 -1.46
N HIS A 489 16.89 3.61 -1.44
CA HIS A 489 15.57 3.00 -1.43
C HIS A 489 14.79 3.27 -2.72
N VAL A 490 13.96 2.32 -3.13
CA VAL A 490 12.99 2.45 -4.23
C VAL A 490 11.75 3.19 -3.74
N LEU A 491 11.10 3.97 -4.63
CA LEU A 491 9.84 4.64 -4.28
C LEU A 491 8.68 3.64 -4.33
N ASN A 492 8.54 2.93 -5.44
CA ASN A 492 7.48 1.98 -5.73
C ASN A 492 7.90 1.10 -6.93
N GLN A 493 6.99 0.30 -7.46
CA GLN A 493 7.26 -0.59 -8.60
C GLN A 493 7.76 0.13 -9.87
N PHE A 494 7.34 1.39 -10.13
CA PHE A 494 7.83 2.19 -11.27
C PHE A 494 9.30 2.49 -11.21
N SER A 495 9.88 2.39 -10.02
CA SER A 495 11.31 2.50 -9.83
C SER A 495 12.09 1.37 -10.51
N MET A 496 11.42 0.30 -10.96
CA MET A 496 12.01 -0.87 -11.61
C MET A 496 11.43 -1.09 -12.99
N SER A 497 12.27 -1.51 -13.95
CA SER A 497 11.86 -1.91 -15.30
C SER A 497 12.88 -2.85 -15.93
N GLU A 498 12.44 -4.01 -16.44
CA GLU A 498 13.27 -4.90 -17.25
C GLU A 498 13.14 -4.58 -18.74
N HIS A 499 14.26 -4.34 -19.41
CA HIS A 499 14.28 -4.10 -20.85
C HIS A 499 15.54 -4.69 -21.47
N ALA A 500 15.39 -5.41 -22.58
CA ALA A 500 16.49 -5.99 -23.34
C ALA A 500 17.47 -6.82 -22.48
N GLY A 501 16.98 -7.52 -21.43
CA GLY A 501 17.78 -8.34 -20.53
C GLY A 501 18.53 -7.57 -19.43
N TYR A 502 18.15 -6.32 -19.19
CA TYR A 502 18.68 -5.48 -18.13
C TYR A 502 17.55 -4.97 -17.22
N LEU A 503 17.75 -5.04 -15.91
CA LEU A 503 16.88 -4.41 -14.93
C LEU A 503 17.41 -3.00 -14.61
N ARG A 504 16.58 -1.99 -14.80
CA ARG A 504 16.86 -0.60 -14.47
C ARG A 504 16.16 -0.28 -13.16
N VAL A 505 16.89 0.33 -12.22
CA VAL A 505 16.39 0.63 -10.89
C VAL A 505 16.71 2.06 -10.51
N ALA A 506 15.68 2.86 -10.25
CA ALA A 506 15.80 4.23 -9.75
C ALA A 506 15.64 4.26 -8.23
N THR A 507 16.61 4.85 -7.53
CA THR A 507 16.61 4.96 -6.06
C THR A 507 16.95 6.37 -5.60
N THR A 508 16.44 6.74 -4.41
CA THR A 508 16.93 7.87 -3.63
C THR A 508 17.98 7.36 -2.65
N LEU A 509 19.17 7.95 -2.64
CA LEU A 509 20.24 7.55 -1.72
C LEU A 509 19.87 7.87 -0.26
N GLY A 510 20.12 6.92 0.62
CA GLY A 510 19.71 6.95 2.02
C GLY A 510 18.43 6.15 2.28
N GLY A 511 18.03 6.10 3.55
CA GLY A 511 16.81 5.40 3.98
C GLY A 511 15.53 6.22 3.71
N PRO A 512 14.34 5.59 3.80
CA PRO A 512 13.05 6.23 3.49
C PRO A 512 12.55 7.22 4.57
N TRP A 513 13.28 7.41 5.66
CA TRP A 513 12.81 8.11 6.88
C TRP A 513 12.95 9.64 6.88
N GLY A 514 13.09 10.29 5.76
CA GLY A 514 13.05 11.75 5.75
C GLY A 514 13.89 12.42 4.66
N PHE A 515 13.81 13.75 4.64
CA PHE A 515 14.60 14.58 3.73
C PHE A 515 15.99 14.83 4.31
N ARG A 516 17.02 14.70 3.46
CA ARG A 516 18.39 15.06 3.78
C ARG A 516 18.91 16.14 2.84
N GLU A 517 19.77 17.01 3.36
CA GLU A 517 20.43 18.01 2.52
C GLU A 517 21.42 17.39 1.51
N GLU A 518 21.87 16.16 1.77
CA GLU A 518 22.86 15.43 0.95
C GLU A 518 22.24 14.28 0.13
N SER A 519 20.89 14.09 0.14
CA SER A 519 20.25 13.08 -0.71
C SER A 519 20.45 13.38 -2.19
N GLU A 520 20.54 12.34 -3.01
CA GLU A 520 20.46 12.43 -4.47
C GLU A 520 19.80 11.17 -5.03
N SER A 521 19.34 11.26 -6.26
CA SER A 521 18.71 10.13 -6.95
C SER A 521 19.66 9.55 -7.98
N VAL A 522 19.62 8.21 -8.09
CA VAL A 522 20.46 7.45 -9.02
C VAL A 522 19.63 6.44 -9.80
N VAL A 523 20.06 6.14 -11.02
CA VAL A 523 19.56 5.00 -11.80
C VAL A 523 20.69 4.00 -11.98
N THR A 524 20.47 2.78 -11.48
CA THR A 524 21.40 1.65 -11.58
C THR A 524 20.87 0.65 -12.61
N VAL A 525 21.74 0.15 -13.46
CA VAL A 525 21.44 -0.87 -14.47
C VAL A 525 22.11 -2.17 -14.09
N LEU A 526 21.32 -3.23 -13.96
CA LEU A 526 21.75 -4.59 -13.61
C LEU A 526 21.56 -5.54 -14.81
N ALA A 527 22.48 -6.44 -15.05
CA ALA A 527 22.29 -7.54 -16.02
C ALA A 527 21.31 -8.55 -15.41
N ALA A 528 20.19 -8.85 -16.10
CA ALA A 528 19.09 -9.65 -15.57
C ALA A 528 18.90 -11.01 -16.26
N ASP A 529 19.13 -11.13 -17.57
CA ASP A 529 18.90 -12.38 -18.35
C ASP A 529 20.16 -13.27 -18.41
N THR A 530 20.87 -13.39 -17.29
CA THR A 530 22.10 -14.20 -17.21
C THR A 530 21.85 -15.60 -16.66
N GLY A 531 20.74 -15.83 -15.96
CA GLY A 531 20.47 -17.04 -15.17
C GLY A 531 21.36 -17.16 -13.92
N GLU A 532 22.00 -16.07 -13.52
CA GLU A 532 22.89 -15.93 -12.37
C GLU A 532 22.50 -14.64 -11.60
N ASP A 533 23.28 -14.23 -10.61
CA ASP A 533 23.05 -13.01 -9.84
C ASP A 533 22.99 -11.75 -10.70
N LEU A 534 22.16 -10.78 -10.25
CA LEU A 534 22.01 -9.47 -10.88
C LEU A 534 23.28 -8.64 -10.67
N VAL A 535 24.04 -8.41 -11.74
CA VAL A 535 25.32 -7.71 -11.69
C VAL A 535 25.18 -6.29 -12.23
N GLN A 536 25.62 -5.29 -11.48
CA GLN A 536 25.64 -3.91 -11.94
C GLN A 536 26.55 -3.76 -13.16
N VAL A 537 26.00 -3.20 -14.24
CA VAL A 537 26.73 -2.91 -15.48
C VAL A 537 26.91 -1.42 -15.73
N GLY A 538 26.01 -0.58 -15.22
CA GLY A 538 26.10 0.87 -15.33
C GLY A 538 25.33 1.57 -14.21
N GLN A 539 25.61 2.88 -14.05
CA GLN A 539 24.91 3.74 -13.10
C GLN A 539 25.05 5.20 -13.53
N VAL A 540 24.01 6.00 -13.27
CA VAL A 540 24.04 7.45 -13.41
C VAL A 540 23.36 8.09 -12.19
N GLY A 541 23.90 9.20 -11.72
CA GLY A 541 23.43 9.93 -10.54
C GLY A 541 23.47 11.44 -10.74
N GLU A 542 23.67 12.18 -9.66
CA GLU A 542 23.67 13.64 -9.57
C GLU A 542 22.32 14.31 -9.85
N MET A 543 21.20 13.56 -9.69
CA MET A 543 19.84 14.06 -9.87
C MET A 543 19.23 14.45 -8.51
N GLY A 544 18.53 15.59 -8.45
CA GLY A 544 17.73 16.01 -7.30
C GLY A 544 18.50 16.10 -5.99
N LYS A 545 19.63 16.85 -5.95
CA LYS A 545 20.42 17.00 -4.72
C LYS A 545 19.63 17.69 -3.61
N GLY A 546 19.48 17.03 -2.46
CA GLY A 546 18.63 17.46 -1.35
C GLY A 546 17.13 17.19 -1.58
N GLU A 547 16.79 16.38 -2.58
CA GLU A 547 15.44 16.00 -2.97
C GLU A 547 15.27 14.48 -2.89
N ARG A 548 14.06 13.99 -3.10
CA ARG A 548 13.76 12.58 -3.27
C ARG A 548 12.92 12.35 -4.52
N ILE A 549 12.91 11.12 -5.01
CA ILE A 549 12.07 10.71 -6.13
C ILE A 549 10.60 10.79 -5.74
N TYR A 550 9.78 11.36 -6.64
CA TYR A 550 8.30 11.41 -6.54
C TYR A 550 7.61 10.63 -7.65
N ALA A 551 8.24 10.52 -8.82
CA ALA A 551 7.79 9.63 -9.89
C ALA A 551 8.98 9.12 -10.71
N VAL A 552 8.81 7.93 -11.26
CA VAL A 552 9.72 7.31 -12.22
C VAL A 552 8.91 6.71 -13.35
N ARG A 553 9.46 6.77 -14.57
CA ARG A 553 8.93 6.06 -15.71
C ARG A 553 10.04 5.63 -16.65
N PHE A 554 10.10 4.36 -16.98
CA PHE A 554 11.00 3.85 -18.03
C PHE A 554 10.20 3.50 -19.28
N VAL A 555 10.70 3.89 -20.44
CA VAL A 555 10.07 3.69 -21.75
C VAL A 555 11.14 3.30 -22.76
N GLY A 556 11.13 2.05 -23.23
CA GLY A 556 12.20 1.58 -24.12
C GLY A 556 13.59 1.88 -23.59
N ASP A 557 14.40 2.61 -24.33
CA ASP A 557 15.76 3.01 -23.95
C ASP A 557 15.84 4.33 -23.16
N VAL A 558 14.71 4.84 -22.66
CA VAL A 558 14.66 6.12 -21.94
C VAL A 558 14.09 5.96 -20.54
N GLY A 559 14.64 6.72 -19.59
CA GLY A 559 14.11 6.87 -18.24
C GLY A 559 13.68 8.30 -17.96
N TYR A 560 12.58 8.48 -17.26
CA TYR A 560 12.08 9.75 -16.71
C TYR A 560 12.08 9.67 -15.20
N VAL A 561 12.64 10.68 -14.54
CA VAL A 561 12.69 10.76 -13.07
C VAL A 561 12.26 12.15 -12.64
N VAL A 562 11.29 12.20 -11.76
CA VAL A 562 10.83 13.43 -11.09
C VAL A 562 11.33 13.41 -9.67
N THR A 563 12.02 14.47 -9.26
CA THR A 563 12.43 14.67 -7.87
C THR A 563 11.80 15.94 -7.32
N PHE A 564 11.52 16.03 -6.03
CA PHE A 564 10.87 17.19 -5.45
C PHE A 564 11.30 17.45 -4.01
N ARG A 565 11.42 18.74 -3.69
CA ARG A 565 11.43 19.32 -2.36
C ARG A 565 10.70 20.67 -2.33
N GLN A 566 10.93 21.56 -3.29
CA GLN A 566 10.29 22.89 -3.44
C GLN A 566 10.02 23.22 -4.91
N THR A 567 10.83 22.75 -5.81
CA THR A 567 10.70 22.89 -7.27
C THR A 567 10.98 21.53 -7.86
N ASP A 568 10.23 21.15 -8.87
CA ASP A 568 10.30 19.83 -9.51
C ASP A 568 11.24 19.86 -10.71
N PRO A 569 12.42 19.24 -10.66
CA PRO A 569 13.13 18.89 -11.87
C PRO A 569 12.63 17.56 -12.44
N PHE A 570 12.15 17.60 -13.68
CA PHE A 570 11.88 16.45 -14.53
C PHE A 570 13.14 16.12 -15.31
N TYR A 571 13.73 14.94 -15.07
CA TYR A 571 14.94 14.47 -15.73
C TYR A 571 14.62 13.49 -16.84
N THR A 572 15.37 13.58 -17.96
CA THR A 572 15.41 12.60 -19.05
C THR A 572 16.75 11.88 -19.05
N ILE A 573 16.72 10.56 -19.18
CA ILE A 573 17.88 9.68 -19.03
C ILE A 573 17.96 8.78 -20.25
N ASP A 574 19.10 8.78 -20.94
CA ASP A 574 19.41 7.88 -22.05
C ASP A 574 20.01 6.58 -21.48
N LEU A 575 19.33 5.48 -21.70
CA LEU A 575 19.66 4.13 -21.22
C LEU A 575 20.03 3.19 -22.40
N SER A 576 20.18 3.71 -23.61
CA SER A 576 20.48 2.94 -24.83
C SER A 576 21.84 2.21 -24.77
N ASP A 577 22.78 2.71 -23.98
CA ASP A 577 23.99 1.98 -23.58
C ASP A 577 23.90 1.60 -22.09
N PRO A 578 23.49 0.38 -21.76
CA PRO A 578 23.31 -0.07 -20.37
C PRO A 578 24.56 0.11 -19.48
N ALA A 579 25.74 0.10 -20.09
CA ALA A 579 27.01 0.27 -19.36
C ALA A 579 27.36 1.76 -19.10
N ASN A 580 26.75 2.69 -19.84
CA ASN A 580 27.01 4.12 -19.77
C ASN A 580 25.72 4.93 -19.83
N PRO A 581 24.80 4.79 -18.85
CA PRO A 581 23.59 5.58 -18.79
C PRO A 581 23.94 7.07 -18.60
N VAL A 582 23.14 7.99 -19.20
CA VAL A 582 23.45 9.42 -19.23
C VAL A 582 22.19 10.26 -18.95
N VAL A 583 22.25 11.16 -17.96
CA VAL A 583 21.24 12.22 -17.82
C VAL A 583 21.42 13.18 -18.99
N ARG A 584 20.35 13.36 -19.79
CA ARG A 584 20.36 14.19 -21.00
C ARG A 584 19.80 15.57 -20.72
N GLY A 585 18.65 15.66 -20.08
CA GLY A 585 17.95 16.92 -19.84
C GLY A 585 17.44 17.08 -18.42
N GLU A 586 17.18 18.33 -18.04
CA GLU A 586 16.57 18.73 -16.78
C GLU A 586 15.59 19.86 -17.06
N LEU A 587 14.28 19.65 -16.76
CA LEU A 587 13.24 20.67 -16.89
C LEU A 587 12.74 21.02 -15.49
N LYS A 588 12.82 22.29 -15.08
CA LYS A 588 12.32 22.76 -13.78
C LYS A 588 10.94 23.42 -13.94
N ILE A 589 9.98 22.87 -13.20
CA ILE A 589 8.60 23.38 -13.15
C ILE A 589 8.16 23.57 -11.69
N THR A 590 7.07 24.30 -11.44
CA THR A 590 6.45 24.41 -10.12
C THR A 590 5.59 23.18 -9.82
N GLY A 591 5.50 22.78 -8.57
CA GLY A 591 4.75 21.60 -8.16
C GLY A 591 5.50 20.28 -8.43
N TYR A 592 4.80 19.15 -8.45
CA TYR A 592 5.39 17.85 -8.77
C TYR A 592 4.42 16.97 -9.56
N SER A 593 4.97 15.98 -10.26
CA SER A 593 4.23 14.84 -10.79
C SER A 593 4.46 13.63 -9.89
N GLY A 594 3.37 13.00 -9.39
CA GLY A 594 3.39 11.76 -8.63
C GLY A 594 3.25 10.52 -9.51
N TYR A 595 2.66 10.69 -10.71
CA TYR A 595 2.50 9.67 -11.73
C TYR A 595 2.85 10.21 -13.12
N LEU A 596 3.54 9.39 -13.91
CA LEU A 596 3.92 9.69 -15.31
C LEU A 596 3.29 8.66 -16.25
N HIS A 597 2.52 9.11 -17.23
CA HIS A 597 1.89 8.27 -18.24
C HIS A 597 2.38 8.64 -19.64
N PRO A 598 3.14 7.79 -20.33
CA PRO A 598 3.49 7.97 -21.74
C PRO A 598 2.22 7.85 -22.59
N ILE A 599 2.02 8.77 -23.55
CA ILE A 599 0.84 8.74 -24.43
C ILE A 599 1.29 8.63 -25.84
N ASP A 600 2.03 9.06 -26.51
CA ASP A 600 2.42 8.86 -27.93
C ASP A 600 3.93 9.17 -28.11
N GLY A 601 4.69 8.16 -28.45
CA GLY A 601 6.11 8.23 -28.82
C GLY A 601 6.98 9.21 -28.01
N ASP A 602 6.70 10.52 -28.15
CA ASP A 602 7.50 11.59 -27.61
C ASP A 602 6.74 12.47 -26.58
N LEU A 603 5.56 12.04 -26.13
CA LEU A 603 4.73 12.78 -25.17
C LEU A 603 4.52 11.99 -23.88
N VAL A 604 4.60 12.68 -22.74
CA VAL A 604 4.35 12.14 -21.41
C VAL A 604 3.39 13.05 -20.65
N LEU A 605 2.34 12.47 -20.04
CA LEU A 605 1.48 13.17 -19.08
C LEU A 605 2.07 12.99 -17.66
N GLY A 606 2.20 14.09 -16.94
CA GLY A 606 2.51 14.06 -15.51
C GLY A 606 1.29 14.49 -14.71
N ILE A 607 0.82 13.60 -13.83
CA ILE A 607 -0.30 13.83 -12.91
C ILE A 607 0.27 14.08 -11.51
N GLY A 608 -0.16 15.15 -10.84
CA GLY A 608 0.35 15.49 -9.51
C GLY A 608 -0.23 16.79 -8.96
N GLN A 609 0.58 17.58 -8.27
CA GLN A 609 0.15 18.77 -7.57
C GLN A 609 0.85 20.01 -8.12
N GLU A 610 0.09 21.09 -8.33
CA GLU A 610 0.66 22.42 -8.48
C GLU A 610 1.20 22.93 -7.13
N ALA A 611 2.25 23.74 -7.16
CA ALA A 611 2.79 24.35 -5.96
C ALA A 611 3.27 25.79 -6.19
N THR A 612 3.32 26.56 -5.11
CA THR A 612 3.95 27.87 -5.10
C THR A 612 5.48 27.74 -5.27
N GLU A 613 6.17 28.84 -5.62
CA GLU A 613 7.64 28.91 -5.66
C GLU A 613 8.32 28.51 -4.33
N THR A 614 7.57 28.48 -3.23
CA THR A 614 8.03 28.05 -1.89
C THR A 614 7.68 26.59 -1.56
N GLY A 615 7.16 25.82 -2.52
CA GLY A 615 6.85 24.40 -2.38
C GLY A 615 5.51 24.07 -1.71
N ARG A 616 4.63 25.06 -1.45
CA ARG A 616 3.30 24.79 -0.89
C ARG A 616 2.35 24.31 -1.99
N THR A 617 1.80 23.11 -1.87
CA THR A 617 0.82 22.53 -2.81
C THR A 617 -0.47 23.36 -2.90
N MET A 618 -1.06 23.41 -4.10
CA MET A 618 -2.22 24.24 -4.43
C MET A 618 -3.37 23.45 -5.07
N GLY A 619 -3.22 22.17 -5.30
CA GLY A 619 -4.23 21.26 -5.89
C GLY A 619 -3.73 20.52 -7.12
N THR A 620 -4.59 19.67 -7.66
CA THR A 620 -4.27 18.77 -8.78
C THR A 620 -3.75 19.52 -10.00
N LYS A 621 -2.74 18.94 -10.63
CA LYS A 621 -2.13 19.41 -11.88
C LYS A 621 -1.92 18.25 -12.85
N VAL A 622 -2.21 18.47 -14.13
CA VAL A 622 -1.82 17.60 -15.22
C VAL A 622 -0.95 18.40 -16.19
N THR A 623 0.28 17.91 -16.46
CA THR A 623 1.23 18.59 -17.36
C THR A 623 1.55 17.68 -18.53
N LEU A 624 1.52 18.22 -19.74
CA LEU A 624 1.93 17.54 -20.97
C LEU A 624 3.39 17.89 -21.27
N PHE A 625 4.25 16.89 -21.25
CA PHE A 625 5.68 17.02 -21.57
C PHE A 625 5.94 16.59 -23.01
N ASP A 626 6.76 17.34 -23.75
CA ASP A 626 7.41 16.94 -24.99
C ASP A 626 8.84 16.50 -24.68
N VAL A 627 9.13 15.24 -24.95
CA VAL A 627 10.41 14.58 -24.69
C VAL A 627 11.10 14.14 -25.99
N SER A 628 10.67 14.64 -27.14
CA SER A 628 11.26 14.37 -28.46
C SER A 628 12.74 14.79 -28.57
N ASP A 629 13.14 15.80 -27.83
CA ASP A 629 14.53 16.20 -27.63
C ASP A 629 14.92 15.95 -26.15
N LEU A 630 15.54 14.82 -25.88
CA LEU A 630 15.97 14.46 -24.52
C LEU A 630 16.93 15.48 -23.89
N ASP A 631 17.67 16.26 -24.70
CA ASP A 631 18.56 17.31 -24.18
C ASP A 631 17.79 18.58 -23.73
N ASN A 632 16.55 18.76 -24.22
CA ASN A 632 15.73 19.94 -23.97
C ASN A 632 14.24 19.56 -23.79
N PRO A 633 13.87 18.77 -22.78
CA PRO A 633 12.45 18.47 -22.53
C PRO A 633 11.66 19.76 -22.24
N THR A 634 10.43 19.84 -22.67
CA THR A 634 9.58 21.03 -22.47
C THR A 634 8.18 20.66 -21.99
N ALA A 635 7.58 21.52 -21.15
CA ALA A 635 6.17 21.44 -20.85
C ALA A 635 5.39 22.20 -21.94
N LEU A 636 4.55 21.49 -22.67
CA LEU A 636 3.73 22.08 -23.75
C LEU A 636 2.52 22.81 -23.20
N ASP A 637 1.81 22.17 -22.26
CA ASP A 637 0.61 22.71 -21.65
C ASP A 637 0.40 22.15 -20.23
N THR A 638 -0.42 22.83 -19.43
CA THR A 638 -0.75 22.44 -18.07
C THR A 638 -2.21 22.73 -17.76
N TRP A 639 -2.94 21.70 -17.35
CA TRP A 639 -4.26 21.85 -16.75
C TRP A 639 -4.12 21.89 -15.23
N ALA A 640 -4.63 22.95 -14.61
CA ALA A 640 -4.68 23.14 -13.16
C ALA A 640 -5.94 23.93 -12.81
N PRO A 641 -7.01 23.27 -12.31
CA PRO A 641 -8.30 23.93 -12.09
C PRO A 641 -8.26 24.93 -10.91
N GLY A 642 -7.20 24.89 -10.10
CA GLY A 642 -7.11 25.64 -8.86
C GLY A 642 -7.94 24.97 -7.75
N GLY A 643 -8.20 25.67 -6.65
CA GLY A 643 -8.84 25.09 -5.48
C GLY A 643 -7.81 24.45 -4.54
N GLY A 644 -8.15 23.43 -3.88
CA GLY A 644 -7.25 22.67 -2.99
C GLY A 644 -7.75 21.25 -3.00
N GLY A 645 -7.27 20.41 -3.90
CA GLY A 645 -7.75 19.06 -4.07
C GLY A 645 -6.65 18.09 -4.48
N SER A 646 -7.03 16.86 -4.76
CA SER A 646 -6.13 15.79 -5.22
C SER A 646 -6.84 14.87 -6.21
N SER A 647 -6.05 14.09 -6.91
CA SER A 647 -6.50 12.96 -7.72
C SER A 647 -5.93 11.66 -7.15
N SER A 648 -6.73 10.61 -7.04
CA SER A 648 -6.23 9.29 -6.66
C SER A 648 -5.23 8.74 -7.69
N ALA A 649 -5.26 9.22 -8.93
CA ALA A 649 -4.27 8.87 -9.95
C ALA A 649 -2.82 9.29 -9.60
N GLU A 650 -2.62 10.16 -8.60
CA GLU A 650 -1.28 10.55 -8.12
C GLU A 650 -0.54 9.39 -7.41
N TRP A 651 -1.29 8.43 -6.81
CA TRP A 651 -0.74 7.32 -6.03
C TRP A 651 -1.31 5.95 -6.39
N ASP A 652 -2.44 5.91 -7.11
CA ASP A 652 -3.01 4.69 -7.69
C ASP A 652 -3.24 4.90 -9.18
N HIS A 653 -2.29 4.43 -9.99
CA HIS A 653 -2.35 4.58 -11.45
C HIS A 653 -3.57 3.92 -12.08
N ARG A 654 -4.14 2.87 -11.45
CA ARG A 654 -5.34 2.17 -11.95
C ARG A 654 -6.59 3.07 -11.93
N ALA A 655 -6.54 4.16 -11.17
CA ALA A 655 -7.56 5.21 -11.20
C ALA A 655 -7.45 6.15 -12.42
N PHE A 656 -6.32 6.13 -13.13
CA PHE A 656 -6.12 6.90 -14.35
C PHE A 656 -6.53 6.08 -15.58
N LEU A 657 -7.32 6.67 -16.46
CA LEU A 657 -7.71 6.09 -17.74
C LEU A 657 -7.10 6.90 -18.88
N TRP A 658 -6.38 6.23 -19.78
CA TRP A 658 -6.02 6.74 -21.10
C TRP A 658 -6.79 5.97 -22.19
N TRP A 659 -7.66 6.70 -22.92
CA TRP A 659 -8.41 6.16 -24.05
C TRP A 659 -7.85 6.69 -25.36
N ALA A 660 -6.88 5.98 -25.92
CA ALA A 660 -6.14 6.38 -27.11
C ALA A 660 -7.01 6.64 -28.37
N PRO A 661 -8.13 5.89 -28.64
CA PRO A 661 -8.98 6.17 -29.80
C PRO A 661 -9.56 7.59 -29.88
N LEU A 662 -9.64 8.30 -28.74
CA LEU A 662 -10.15 9.67 -28.66
C LEU A 662 -9.16 10.67 -28.07
N ASP A 663 -7.91 10.28 -27.85
CA ASP A 663 -6.89 11.09 -27.15
C ASP A 663 -7.43 11.62 -25.80
N LEU A 664 -8.13 10.78 -25.07
CA LEU A 664 -8.88 11.15 -23.87
C LEU A 664 -8.23 10.59 -22.62
N ALA A 665 -7.79 11.48 -21.72
CA ALA A 665 -7.38 11.14 -20.37
C ALA A 665 -8.55 11.38 -19.40
N VAL A 666 -8.83 10.45 -18.49
CA VAL A 666 -9.83 10.60 -17.44
C VAL A 666 -9.20 10.27 -16.09
N LEU A 667 -9.43 11.16 -15.12
CA LEU A 667 -8.89 10.99 -13.77
C LEU A 667 -9.91 11.39 -12.70
N PRO A 668 -9.99 10.67 -11.58
CA PRO A 668 -10.75 11.11 -10.43
C PRO A 668 -10.20 12.44 -9.88
N PHE A 669 -11.08 13.31 -9.48
CA PHE A 669 -10.75 14.62 -8.93
C PHE A 669 -11.62 14.94 -7.73
N GLN A 670 -11.01 15.45 -6.67
CA GLN A 670 -11.71 15.88 -5.47
C GLN A 670 -11.18 17.25 -5.05
N ASP A 671 -12.06 18.25 -4.93
CA ASP A 671 -11.73 19.56 -4.39
C ASP A 671 -12.23 19.70 -2.94
N TRP A 672 -11.30 19.84 -2.02
CA TRP A 672 -11.57 19.94 -0.57
C TRP A 672 -12.24 21.25 -0.16
N ASN A 673 -12.21 22.30 -1.01
CA ASN A 673 -12.79 23.60 -0.69
C ASN A 673 -14.25 23.68 -1.12
N SER A 674 -14.59 23.11 -2.27
CA SER A 674 -15.97 23.09 -2.79
C SER A 674 -16.75 21.85 -2.36
N GLY A 675 -16.07 20.77 -1.95
CA GLY A 675 -16.66 19.44 -1.72
C GLY A 675 -16.97 18.68 -3.02
N GLU A 676 -16.54 19.21 -4.18
CA GLU A 676 -16.73 18.55 -5.48
C GLU A 676 -15.91 17.25 -5.54
N ALA A 677 -16.56 16.17 -6.00
CA ALA A 677 -15.92 14.92 -6.39
C ALA A 677 -16.44 14.52 -7.77
N ALA A 678 -15.55 14.33 -8.74
CA ALA A 678 -15.90 14.03 -10.12
C ALA A 678 -14.80 13.23 -10.83
N ALA A 679 -15.11 12.60 -11.96
CA ALA A 679 -14.13 12.22 -12.97
C ALA A 679 -13.99 13.36 -13.98
N VAL A 680 -12.78 13.85 -14.17
CA VAL A 680 -12.47 14.91 -15.13
C VAL A 680 -11.96 14.28 -16.42
N ALA A 681 -12.58 14.62 -17.54
CA ALA A 681 -12.20 14.18 -18.86
C ALA A 681 -11.40 15.28 -19.58
N LEU A 682 -10.15 14.96 -19.97
CA LEU A 682 -9.19 15.85 -20.62
C LEU A 682 -8.86 15.32 -22.01
N ARG A 683 -9.00 16.12 -23.03
CA ARG A 683 -8.55 15.80 -24.39
C ARG A 683 -7.15 16.34 -24.62
N ILE A 684 -6.26 15.46 -25.09
CA ILE A 684 -4.86 15.77 -25.35
C ILE A 684 -4.64 15.81 -26.86
N ALA A 685 -4.60 16.98 -27.45
CA ALA A 685 -4.48 17.11 -28.92
C ALA A 685 -3.66 18.35 -29.30
N ASP A 686 -2.88 18.23 -30.37
CA ASP A 686 -2.08 19.35 -30.92
C ASP A 686 -1.18 20.04 -29.86
N GLY A 687 -0.67 19.27 -28.89
CA GLY A 687 0.18 19.76 -27.82
C GLY A 687 -0.56 20.57 -26.75
N THR A 688 -1.88 20.41 -26.63
CA THR A 688 -2.73 21.12 -25.64
C THR A 688 -3.59 20.17 -24.83
N ILE A 689 -3.90 20.54 -23.60
CA ILE A 689 -4.83 19.87 -22.69
C ILE A 689 -6.14 20.66 -22.66
N THR A 690 -7.25 20.03 -23.05
CA THR A 690 -8.56 20.69 -23.05
C THR A 690 -9.54 19.89 -22.19
N GLU A 691 -10.09 20.51 -21.14
CA GLU A 691 -11.16 19.91 -20.34
C GLU A 691 -12.41 19.75 -21.21
N VAL A 692 -12.85 18.49 -21.40
CA VAL A 692 -14.07 18.14 -22.14
C VAL A 692 -15.28 18.30 -21.25
N GLY A 693 -15.16 17.90 -19.99
CA GLY A 693 -16.21 18.00 -19.00
C GLY A 693 -15.90 17.15 -17.76
N ARG A 694 -16.88 17.07 -16.89
CA ARG A 694 -16.82 16.33 -15.64
C ARG A 694 -18.02 15.42 -15.50
N VAL A 695 -17.80 14.25 -14.94
CA VAL A 695 -18.82 13.29 -14.55
C VAL A 695 -18.88 13.25 -13.04
N ASP A 696 -20.05 13.48 -12.45
CA ASP A 696 -20.30 13.34 -11.02
C ASP A 696 -21.38 12.29 -10.75
N HIS A 697 -21.47 11.85 -9.52
CA HIS A 697 -22.49 10.88 -9.06
C HIS A 697 -23.54 11.54 -8.16
N LEU A 698 -23.82 12.83 -8.38
CA LEU A 698 -24.89 13.50 -7.67
C LEU A 698 -26.26 12.89 -8.00
N PRO A 699 -27.17 12.75 -7.03
CA PRO A 699 -28.54 12.34 -7.28
C PRO A 699 -29.19 13.35 -8.24
N ALA A 700 -30.11 12.87 -9.11
CA ALA A 700 -30.86 13.78 -9.96
C ALA A 700 -31.69 14.73 -9.10
N SER A 701 -31.71 16.03 -9.48
CA SER A 701 -32.36 17.11 -8.72
C SER A 701 -33.88 16.93 -8.50
N ASP A 702 -34.47 15.89 -9.07
CA ASP A 702 -35.89 15.57 -8.98
C ASP A 702 -36.21 14.52 -7.89
N GLU A 703 -35.18 14.01 -7.18
CA GLU A 703 -35.32 13.01 -6.11
C GLU A 703 -35.31 13.65 -4.70
N GLU A 704 -35.70 14.90 -4.53
CA GLU A 704 -35.95 15.47 -3.21
C GLU A 704 -37.06 14.67 -2.50
N GLU A 705 -36.68 13.84 -1.54
CA GLU A 705 -37.66 13.23 -0.63
C GLU A 705 -38.44 14.36 0.11
N PRO A 706 -39.76 14.23 0.24
CA PRO A 706 -40.57 15.28 0.90
C PRO A 706 -40.09 15.46 2.35
N LEU A 707 -39.77 16.69 2.72
CA LEU A 707 -39.40 17.08 4.09
C LEU A 707 -40.44 16.52 5.08
N VAL A 708 -40.00 15.67 6.01
CA VAL A 708 -40.84 15.13 7.08
C VAL A 708 -41.17 16.27 8.05
N GLU A 709 -42.47 16.53 8.30
CA GLU A 709 -42.85 17.55 9.28
C GLU A 709 -42.33 17.13 10.69
N PRO A 710 -41.67 18.06 11.41
CA PRO A 710 -41.13 17.77 12.74
C PRO A 710 -42.27 17.37 13.71
N PRO A 711 -42.11 16.32 14.55
CA PRO A 711 -43.12 15.82 15.45
C PRO A 711 -43.37 16.75 16.67
N CYS A 712 -42.47 17.68 16.93
CA CYS A 712 -42.53 18.62 18.04
C CYS A 712 -42.34 20.05 17.56
N PRO A 713 -42.70 21.08 18.36
CA PRO A 713 -42.43 22.48 18.02
C PRO A 713 -40.93 22.73 17.80
N THR A 714 -40.55 23.31 16.65
CA THR A 714 -39.19 23.68 16.33
C THR A 714 -38.77 25.02 16.93
N ILE A 715 -37.51 25.15 17.26
CA ILE A 715 -36.86 26.40 17.74
C ILE A 715 -35.84 26.82 16.67
N ASP A 716 -35.82 28.14 16.37
CA ASP A 716 -34.81 28.73 15.52
C ASP A 716 -33.44 28.66 16.25
N PRO A 717 -32.37 28.13 15.61
CA PRO A 717 -31.00 28.11 16.18
C PRO A 717 -30.55 29.49 16.71
N GLY A 718 -30.91 30.58 16.01
CA GLY A 718 -30.60 31.92 16.42
C GLY A 718 -31.27 32.34 17.75
N GLU A 719 -32.44 31.79 18.07
CA GLU A 719 -33.10 32.02 19.37
C GLU A 719 -32.35 31.33 20.52
N LEU A 720 -31.58 30.25 20.22
CA LEU A 720 -30.68 29.58 21.17
C LEU A 720 -29.33 30.26 21.30
N GLY A 721 -29.05 31.32 20.51
CA GLY A 721 -27.75 31.98 20.46
C GLY A 721 -26.62 31.11 19.95
N LEU A 722 -26.93 30.10 19.11
CA LEU A 722 -25.98 29.09 18.62
C LEU A 722 -24.99 29.62 17.59
N ASP A 723 -25.27 30.75 16.97
CA ASP A 723 -24.40 31.52 16.09
C ASP A 723 -23.16 32.10 16.82
N GLU A 724 -23.22 32.27 18.15
CA GLU A 724 -22.06 32.61 18.97
C GLU A 724 -21.18 31.38 19.33
N ILE A 725 -21.69 30.16 19.16
CA ILE A 725 -20.95 28.92 19.37
C ILE A 725 -20.11 28.65 18.11
N GLN A 726 -18.93 29.27 17.99
CA GLN A 726 -17.94 28.96 16.98
C GLN A 726 -17.29 27.56 17.22
N VAL A 727 -18.12 26.56 17.41
CA VAL A 727 -17.71 25.16 17.36
C VAL A 727 -18.02 24.70 15.95
N GLY A 728 -17.05 24.47 15.10
CA GLY A 728 -17.13 24.13 13.68
C GLY A 728 -18.00 22.92 13.28
N LEU A 729 -19.19 22.85 13.84
CA LEU A 729 -20.31 22.03 13.42
C LEU A 729 -21.25 22.97 12.63
N GLU A 730 -21.73 22.53 11.48
CA GLU A 730 -22.77 23.23 10.73
C GLU A 730 -24.11 23.09 11.47
N LEU A 731 -24.24 23.85 12.57
CA LEU A 731 -25.43 23.83 13.42
C LEU A 731 -26.67 24.46 12.76
N ASP A 732 -26.50 25.16 11.66
CA ASP A 732 -27.55 25.79 10.86
C ASP A 732 -28.48 24.79 10.17
N ARG A 733 -28.07 23.52 9.98
CA ARG A 733 -28.90 22.45 9.40
C ARG A 733 -29.56 21.55 10.45
N ALA A 734 -29.23 21.68 11.71
CA ALA A 734 -29.85 20.90 12.76
C ALA A 734 -31.29 21.40 13.02
N VAL A 735 -32.23 20.48 13.14
CA VAL A 735 -33.57 20.80 13.58
C VAL A 735 -33.62 20.71 15.09
N TYR A 736 -33.94 21.83 15.75
CA TYR A 736 -34.07 21.91 17.20
C TYR A 736 -35.56 21.89 17.58
N MET A 737 -35.92 21.00 18.51
CA MET A 737 -37.32 20.79 18.90
C MET A 737 -37.45 20.75 20.40
N LEU A 738 -38.59 21.22 20.91
CA LEU A 738 -39.02 21.03 22.28
C LEU A 738 -40.03 19.90 22.35
N CYS A 739 -39.55 18.72 22.80
CA CYS A 739 -40.41 17.54 22.96
C CYS A 739 -40.72 17.26 24.42
N ASP A 740 -41.89 16.66 24.71
CA ASP A 740 -42.20 16.15 26.02
C ASP A 740 -41.43 14.84 26.31
N GLU A 741 -41.22 14.51 27.60
CA GLU A 741 -40.50 13.33 28.05
C GLU A 741 -41.02 12.00 27.44
N ASP A 742 -42.30 11.95 27.08
CA ASP A 742 -42.96 10.80 26.46
C ASP A 742 -42.89 10.82 24.90
N THR A 743 -42.47 11.92 24.28
CA THR A 743 -42.40 12.08 22.84
C THR A 743 -40.99 11.85 22.35
N ARG A 744 -40.65 10.61 22.03
CA ARG A 744 -39.40 10.36 21.30
C ARG A 744 -39.61 10.71 19.82
N PRO A 745 -38.87 11.66 19.27
CA PRO A 745 -38.95 11.95 17.83
C PRO A 745 -38.33 10.80 17.05
N GLU A 746 -39.17 10.02 16.39
CA GLU A 746 -38.75 9.14 15.32
C GLU A 746 -38.92 9.91 14.00
N MET A 747 -37.95 10.70 13.64
CA MET A 747 -37.92 11.31 12.30
C MET A 747 -37.12 10.34 11.39
N LYS A 748 -37.80 9.73 10.44
CA LYS A 748 -37.16 8.90 9.42
C LYS A 748 -36.22 9.77 8.57
N GLY A 749 -34.97 9.38 8.44
CA GLY A 749 -33.95 10.18 7.75
C GLY A 749 -33.29 11.25 8.64
N PHE A 750 -33.42 11.16 9.97
CA PHE A 750 -32.74 12.05 10.91
C PHE A 750 -32.16 11.31 12.11
N TRP A 751 -30.96 11.65 12.46
CA TRP A 751 -30.33 11.27 13.73
C TRP A 751 -30.77 12.24 14.81
N CYS A 752 -31.61 11.79 15.75
CA CYS A 752 -32.13 12.63 16.81
C CYS A 752 -31.51 12.28 18.16
N GLN A 753 -31.07 13.28 18.88
CA GLN A 753 -30.60 13.18 20.27
C GLN A 753 -31.37 14.11 21.17
N THR A 754 -31.95 13.53 22.23
CA THR A 754 -32.63 14.30 23.30
C THR A 754 -31.66 14.50 24.44
N LEU A 755 -31.47 15.76 24.83
CA LEU A 755 -30.59 16.17 25.91
C LEU A 755 -31.38 16.67 27.07
N GLU A 756 -31.16 16.11 28.28
CA GLU A 756 -31.60 16.73 29.49
C GLU A 756 -30.84 18.04 29.73
N GLN A 757 -31.51 19.03 30.29
CA GLN A 757 -30.96 20.36 30.48
C GLN A 757 -29.60 20.35 31.23
N GLU A 758 -29.46 19.51 32.28
CA GLU A 758 -28.21 19.37 33.03
C GLU A 758 -27.07 18.81 32.16
N ALA A 759 -27.34 17.77 31.37
CA ALA A 759 -26.30 17.17 30.49
C ALA A 759 -25.87 18.15 29.39
N PHE A 760 -26.79 18.93 28.86
CA PHE A 760 -26.47 19.97 27.90
C PHE A 760 -25.56 21.06 28.48
N PHE A 761 -25.85 21.50 29.74
CA PHE A 761 -25.02 22.48 30.43
C PHE A 761 -23.59 22.00 30.68
N ASP A 762 -23.43 20.76 31.15
CA ASP A 762 -22.13 20.19 31.44
C ASP A 762 -21.26 20.13 30.17
N ILE A 763 -21.86 19.77 29.03
CA ILE A 763 -21.17 19.71 27.73
C ILE A 763 -20.82 21.12 27.21
N ALA A 764 -21.75 22.03 27.27
CA ALA A 764 -21.58 23.39 26.79
C ALA A 764 -20.55 24.18 27.64
N GLU A 765 -20.51 23.98 28.96
CA GLU A 765 -19.51 24.56 29.85
C GLU A 765 -18.13 23.98 29.58
N GLY A 766 -18.04 22.65 29.33
CA GLY A 766 -16.80 21.98 28.90
C GLY A 766 -16.24 22.45 27.55
N LEU A 767 -17.12 22.96 26.68
CA LEU A 767 -16.76 23.53 25.37
C LEU A 767 -16.47 25.06 25.42
N GLY A 768 -16.65 25.70 26.57
CA GLY A 768 -16.40 27.14 26.76
C GLY A 768 -17.49 28.04 26.17
N VAL A 769 -18.72 27.53 26.08
CA VAL A 769 -19.88 28.31 25.66
C VAL A 769 -20.14 29.45 26.64
N SER A 770 -20.51 30.63 26.15
CA SER A 770 -20.66 31.80 27.01
C SER A 770 -21.82 31.62 28.00
N PRO A 771 -21.72 32.08 29.27
CA PRO A 771 -22.76 31.99 30.24
C PRO A 771 -24.09 32.67 29.80
N VAL A 772 -24.03 33.62 28.90
CA VAL A 772 -25.20 34.30 28.33
C VAL A 772 -26.02 33.36 27.46
N VAL A 773 -25.35 32.58 26.61
CA VAL A 773 -26.00 31.57 25.74
C VAL A 773 -26.66 30.49 26.61
N LEU A 774 -25.94 29.99 27.64
CA LEU A 774 -26.49 29.02 28.60
C LEU A 774 -27.74 29.55 29.32
N GLN A 775 -27.75 30.83 29.70
CA GLN A 775 -28.92 31.45 30.32
C GLN A 775 -30.09 31.55 29.34
N THR A 776 -29.84 31.91 28.09
CA THR A 776 -30.87 31.98 27.04
C THR A 776 -31.52 30.63 26.79
N ILE A 777 -30.73 29.54 26.73
CA ILE A 777 -31.28 28.18 26.61
C ILE A 777 -32.14 27.79 27.81
N THR A 778 -31.70 28.16 29.03
CA THR A 778 -32.51 27.93 30.26
C THR A 778 -33.87 28.64 30.25
N GLU A 779 -33.92 29.83 29.64
CA GLU A 779 -35.16 30.62 29.52
C GLU A 779 -36.08 30.08 28.42
N LEU A 780 -35.54 29.47 27.37
CA LEU A 780 -36.28 28.94 26.21
C LEU A 780 -36.79 27.51 26.39
N VAL A 781 -36.18 26.70 27.27
CA VAL A 781 -36.61 25.33 27.52
C VAL A 781 -37.47 25.29 28.78
N PRO A 782 -38.84 25.21 28.69
CA PRO A 782 -39.71 25.16 29.83
C PRO A 782 -39.49 23.93 30.72
N GLU A 783 -39.87 24.04 32.01
CA GLU A 783 -39.81 22.92 32.95
C GLU A 783 -40.70 21.76 32.46
N GLY A 784 -40.12 20.56 32.29
CA GLY A 784 -40.80 19.35 31.79
C GLY A 784 -40.72 19.16 30.25
N GLN A 785 -39.98 20.03 29.53
CA GLN A 785 -39.66 19.82 28.11
C GLN A 785 -38.15 19.54 27.97
N GLN A 786 -37.81 18.74 26.98
CA GLN A 786 -36.42 18.36 26.64
C GLN A 786 -36.04 18.99 25.31
N LEU A 787 -34.79 19.47 25.19
CA LEU A 787 -34.26 19.96 23.93
C LEU A 787 -33.83 18.75 23.09
N THR A 788 -34.48 18.52 21.98
CA THR A 788 -34.11 17.50 21.00
C THR A 788 -33.49 18.15 19.80
N THR A 789 -32.29 17.67 19.45
CA THR A 789 -31.57 18.08 18.27
C THR A 789 -31.59 16.91 17.27
N CYS A 790 -32.12 17.16 16.08
CA CYS A 790 -32.12 16.18 14.99
C CYS A 790 -31.23 16.69 13.88
N LEU A 791 -30.27 15.86 13.49
CA LEU A 791 -29.47 16.06 12.29
C LEU A 791 -30.03 15.14 11.21
N PRO A 792 -30.20 15.60 9.95
CA PRO A 792 -30.52 14.69 8.86
C PRO A 792 -29.60 13.47 8.89
N GLU A 793 -30.11 12.27 8.63
CA GLU A 793 -29.28 11.05 8.45
C GLU A 793 -28.35 11.24 7.27
N ASP A 794 -28.76 12.02 6.27
CA ASP A 794 -27.93 12.53 5.18
C ASP A 794 -26.96 13.64 5.61
N TYR A 795 -26.72 13.81 6.92
CA TYR A 795 -25.58 14.54 7.44
C TYR A 795 -24.26 13.73 7.33
N GLU A 796 -24.20 12.73 6.56
CA GLU A 796 -23.07 12.60 5.66
C GLU A 796 -23.02 13.93 4.91
N TYR A 797 -22.02 14.79 5.18
CA TYR A 797 -21.59 15.86 4.27
C TYR A 797 -22.26 15.67 2.92
N ASN A 798 -22.57 16.74 2.14
CA ASN A 798 -22.72 16.60 0.68
C ASN A 798 -21.40 16.03 0.11
N TRP A 799 -21.02 14.89 0.63
CA TRP A 799 -19.87 14.12 0.23
C TRP A 799 -20.36 13.25 -0.92
N THR A 800 -20.22 13.79 -2.09
CA THR A 800 -20.31 12.96 -3.28
C THR A 800 -19.24 11.88 -3.12
N PRO A 801 -19.61 10.59 -3.06
CA PRO A 801 -18.61 9.54 -2.97
C PRO A 801 -17.59 9.74 -4.08
N PRO A 802 -16.30 9.78 -3.78
CA PRO A 802 -15.30 10.02 -4.80
C PRO A 802 -15.36 8.91 -5.83
N ILE A 803 -15.29 9.29 -7.11
CA ILE A 803 -15.13 8.32 -8.17
C ILE A 803 -13.79 7.62 -7.96
N GLN A 804 -13.82 6.29 -7.95
CA GLN A 804 -12.64 5.47 -7.69
C GLN A 804 -12.01 4.96 -8.98
N ARG A 805 -12.85 4.58 -9.96
CA ARG A 805 -12.42 4.06 -11.27
C ARG A 805 -13.26 4.59 -12.41
N THR A 806 -12.64 4.66 -13.57
CA THR A 806 -13.32 4.93 -14.83
C THR A 806 -12.87 3.93 -15.88
N LEU A 807 -13.76 3.55 -16.77
CA LEU A 807 -13.50 2.64 -17.89
C LEU A 807 -14.35 3.02 -19.09
N VAL A 808 -13.93 2.62 -20.28
CA VAL A 808 -14.71 2.79 -21.51
C VAL A 808 -15.20 1.43 -21.97
N ILE A 809 -16.49 1.35 -22.32
CA ILE A 809 -17.07 0.18 -23.00
C ILE A 809 -17.95 0.70 -24.14
N GLY A 810 -17.60 0.37 -25.38
CA GLY A 810 -18.29 0.87 -26.56
C GLY A 810 -18.23 2.38 -26.71
N GLU A 811 -19.39 3.04 -26.69
CA GLU A 811 -19.52 4.51 -26.82
C GLU A 811 -19.73 5.23 -25.47
N ASP A 812 -19.62 4.52 -24.34
CA ASP A 812 -19.89 5.04 -23.00
C ASP A 812 -18.62 5.06 -22.11
N LEU A 813 -18.46 6.16 -21.39
CA LEU A 813 -17.56 6.30 -20.24
C LEU A 813 -18.28 5.82 -18.98
N TRP A 814 -17.83 4.75 -18.40
CA TRP A 814 -18.31 4.22 -17.14
C TRP A 814 -17.49 4.77 -15.99
N SER A 815 -18.17 5.12 -14.92
CA SER A 815 -17.53 5.61 -13.68
C SER A 815 -18.12 4.86 -12.48
N TYR A 816 -17.25 4.50 -11.55
CA TYR A 816 -17.60 3.80 -10.32
C TYR A 816 -17.26 4.66 -9.10
N SER A 817 -18.25 4.82 -8.23
CA SER A 817 -18.07 5.28 -6.83
C SER A 817 -18.82 4.33 -5.91
N TYR A 818 -18.59 4.41 -4.61
CA TYR A 818 -19.27 3.57 -3.62
C TYR A 818 -20.79 3.53 -3.83
N GLY A 819 -21.34 2.33 -3.95
CA GLY A 819 -22.78 2.07 -4.17
C GLY A 819 -23.28 2.39 -5.57
N ARG A 820 -22.42 2.78 -6.54
CA ARG A 820 -22.93 3.27 -7.84
C ARG A 820 -21.99 3.04 -9.00
N LEU A 821 -22.51 2.47 -10.08
CA LEU A 821 -21.89 2.42 -11.40
C LEU A 821 -22.72 3.27 -12.37
N GLN A 822 -22.10 4.23 -13.08
CA GLN A 822 -22.79 5.15 -13.98
C GLN A 822 -22.12 5.15 -15.35
N ALA A 823 -22.97 5.18 -16.41
CA ALA A 823 -22.53 5.37 -17.79
C ALA A 823 -22.83 6.78 -18.26
N ASN A 824 -21.89 7.35 -19.03
CA ASN A 824 -22.04 8.64 -19.69
C ASN A 824 -21.56 8.52 -21.14
N ALA A 825 -22.31 9.07 -22.10
CA ALA A 825 -21.87 9.06 -23.48
C ALA A 825 -20.51 9.73 -23.66
N LEU A 826 -19.56 9.12 -24.38
CA LEU A 826 -18.26 9.70 -24.68
C LEU A 826 -18.37 11.02 -25.48
N ASP A 827 -19.46 11.22 -26.22
CA ASP A 827 -19.78 12.47 -26.90
C ASP A 827 -20.68 13.34 -26.01
N GLY A 828 -20.07 14.25 -25.26
CA GLY A 828 -20.77 15.27 -24.46
C GLY A 828 -20.94 14.92 -22.99
N LEU A 829 -20.60 13.72 -22.54
CA LEU A 829 -20.68 13.23 -21.16
C LEU A 829 -22.09 13.24 -20.53
N ASP A 830 -23.14 13.25 -21.37
CA ASP A 830 -24.51 13.11 -20.89
C ASP A 830 -24.71 11.71 -20.27
N ARG A 831 -25.37 11.65 -19.10
CA ARG A 831 -25.69 10.38 -18.41
C ARG A 831 -26.60 9.50 -19.28
N THR A 832 -26.18 8.27 -19.57
CA THR A 832 -26.91 7.28 -20.38
C THR A 832 -27.54 6.20 -19.51
N ASP A 833 -26.88 5.77 -18.44
CA ASP A 833 -27.38 4.72 -17.55
C ASP A 833 -26.83 4.83 -16.13
N VAL A 834 -27.50 4.17 -15.16
CA VAL A 834 -27.09 4.10 -13.75
C VAL A 834 -27.49 2.77 -13.13
N VAL A 835 -26.58 2.14 -12.42
CA VAL A 835 -26.82 0.97 -11.57
C VAL A 835 -26.47 1.32 -10.15
N ASN A 836 -27.38 1.14 -9.20
CA ASN A 836 -27.09 1.17 -7.77
C ASN A 836 -26.73 -0.26 -7.33
N LEU A 837 -25.60 -0.40 -6.66
CA LEU A 837 -24.98 -1.67 -6.26
C LEU A 837 -25.46 -2.14 -4.88
#